data_5ea6d793d418f58ccf1e61ca60426540
#
_entry.id   5ea6d793d418f58ccf1e61ca60426540
#
_cell.length_a   1.000
_cell.length_b   1.000
_cell.length_c   1.000
_cell.angle_alpha   90.00
_cell.angle_beta   90.00
_cell.angle_gamma   90.00
#
_symmetry.space_group_name_H-M   'P 1'
#
loop_
_entity.id
_entity.type
_entity.pdbx_description
1 polymer ?
#
loop_
_entity_poly.entity_id
_entity_poly.type
_entity_poly.pdbx_seq_one_letter_code
_entity_poly.pdbx_strand_id
1 'polypeptide(L)'
;MNQRSIITLLVLFFLSILPVAAQRDVLSGRVIDKEDRSAMPKSTIQLYRLTRKTGNKLDTTFVSGVLSDDNGRFSFNNVSAGQYLVKVTFLGYKHYYQAFNKERGRDLAIGTIAMETSSVQLDEAVITANLPKMVIRDDTVVYNADAFRVPEGSVIEALVEALPGAKIDDDGKITINGKEVRKFKMDGRDFMTGNNDAVMKNLPSYVIEQVKAYDDKSDLSRMTGIDDGNDDFTLEFVTKRSARNGIQANPDLGYGTDNRYGLRLTAMKPFGAMRYTLMANANNVNDRNFSGRGGRGRGNNQGQRETKTAALDASYESQRKRNGNQVRWSGRVTWNRNDADNWNRSASENFVQTRGGAFSNSISQSYSRNNSWTGNMNLQWTIDTLTTLSFRPDMSFSTNDSRSYNTNASFNANPFDYVEDALSEQSISLLNEKGLVVNNRQGKSLGYGENKNASAQLQLNRRIGTKGRNIAVSGNINYRDGENKNANLSAVHLFQQKNQFGNDSTYQTNRYTLSPTDNFSYQIGFTYTEPLFTFKPKPVEVDSTQPQQRGPFGNRNRVRSFGAQGIFLQLNYRYNYSHQKSDPSTYDFPAVYTDEAFAEVLNEYREWERLFGYLDNPYESYLSKDLSRFSERTEHNQNIDVQLRMVREKLNMNVGLNIQPQKSHFIQQYLGRPVDTVRTITNVSPTLNMRYRFNQQTNLQIQFRGQSQQPSITQLLEIYDDTNPLNISTGNAGLKPSFNSNLSFNFQMQRQPKLVTDSMGFTVPKNQAHWSFTSNG
;
A
#
# COMPACT_ATOMS: atom_id res chain seq x y z
N MET A 1 21.42 -24.34 -11.23
CA MET A 1 21.92 -23.19 -12.03
C MET A 1 22.37 -22.13 -11.03
N ASN A 2 23.65 -21.78 -11.04
CA ASN A 2 24.24 -20.91 -10.00
C ASN A 2 23.58 -19.51 -10.00
N GLN A 3 23.34 -18.96 -8.81
CA GLN A 3 22.75 -17.61 -8.59
C GLN A 3 23.39 -16.48 -9.44
N ARG A 4 24.66 -16.61 -9.76
CA ARG A 4 25.38 -15.67 -10.65
C ARG A 4 24.89 -15.69 -12.10
N SER A 5 24.41 -16.80 -12.60
CA SER A 5 23.92 -16.94 -13.99
C SER A 5 22.54 -16.32 -14.19
N ILE A 6 21.70 -16.26 -13.17
CA ILE A 6 20.37 -15.63 -13.24
C ILE A 6 20.48 -14.12 -13.25
N ILE A 7 21.39 -13.56 -12.45
CA ILE A 7 21.65 -12.11 -12.40
C ILE A 7 22.26 -11.64 -13.72
N THR A 8 23.16 -12.42 -14.32
CA THR A 8 23.78 -12.08 -15.61
C THR A 8 22.74 -12.13 -16.75
N LEU A 9 21.80 -13.06 -16.71
CA LEU A 9 20.73 -13.16 -17.72
C LEU A 9 19.72 -12.00 -17.59
N LEU A 10 19.41 -11.57 -16.38
CA LEU A 10 18.57 -10.38 -16.13
C LEU A 10 19.22 -9.09 -16.58
N VAL A 11 20.52 -8.93 -16.36
CA VAL A 11 21.27 -7.76 -16.80
C VAL A 11 21.39 -7.72 -18.33
N LEU A 12 21.60 -8.86 -18.99
CA LEU A 12 21.64 -8.96 -20.45
C LEU A 12 20.29 -8.70 -21.11
N PHE A 13 19.18 -9.07 -20.46
CA PHE A 13 17.84 -8.78 -20.95
C PHE A 13 17.51 -7.27 -20.90
N PHE A 14 18.06 -6.54 -19.94
CA PHE A 14 17.87 -5.09 -19.85
C PHE A 14 18.73 -4.29 -20.84
N LEU A 15 19.86 -4.85 -21.33
CA LEU A 15 20.73 -4.15 -22.29
C LEU A 15 20.26 -4.26 -23.76
N SER A 16 19.32 -5.13 -24.09
CA SER A 16 18.93 -5.39 -25.49
C SER A 16 17.81 -4.48 -26.05
N ILE A 17 17.34 -3.48 -25.29
CA ILE A 17 16.24 -2.60 -25.72
C ILE A 17 16.75 -1.18 -26.01
N LEU A 18 17.60 -1.06 -27.02
CA LEU A 18 17.91 0.25 -27.62
C LEU A 18 17.07 0.42 -28.88
N PRO A 19 16.28 1.50 -29.03
CA PRO A 19 15.54 1.74 -30.23
C PRO A 19 16.45 2.25 -31.34
N VAL A 20 16.40 1.61 -32.50
CA VAL A 20 16.97 2.12 -33.74
C VAL A 20 16.12 3.32 -34.21
N ALA A 21 16.72 4.48 -34.18
CA ALA A 21 16.11 5.70 -34.71
C ALA A 21 16.22 5.74 -36.24
N ALA A 22 15.12 5.63 -36.94
CA ALA A 22 15.05 5.92 -38.38
C ALA A 22 15.08 7.44 -38.59
N GLN A 23 16.11 7.93 -39.27
CA GLN A 23 16.25 9.32 -39.67
C GLN A 23 15.13 9.70 -40.67
N ARG A 24 14.44 10.79 -40.39
CA ARG A 24 13.39 11.35 -41.25
C ARG A 24 13.48 12.87 -41.18
N ASP A 25 13.27 13.57 -42.31
CA ASP A 25 13.21 15.02 -42.47
C ASP A 25 12.58 15.77 -41.29
N VAL A 26 13.37 16.04 -40.27
CA VAL A 26 12.94 16.61 -38.99
C VAL A 26 13.34 18.08 -38.92
N LEU A 27 12.40 18.91 -38.50
CA LEU A 27 12.67 20.29 -38.09
C LEU A 27 12.63 20.34 -36.55
N SER A 28 13.71 20.73 -35.91
CA SER A 28 13.80 20.75 -34.43
C SER A 28 14.36 22.07 -33.90
N GLY A 29 14.07 22.33 -32.64
CA GLY A 29 14.60 23.50 -31.93
C GLY A 29 14.29 23.41 -30.43
N ARG A 30 14.72 24.46 -29.71
CA ARG A 30 14.50 24.57 -28.28
C ARG A 30 14.00 25.96 -27.91
N VAL A 31 13.01 26.06 -27.05
CA VAL A 31 12.49 27.31 -26.51
C VAL A 31 12.99 27.52 -25.09
N ILE A 32 13.56 28.67 -24.81
CA ILE A 32 14.05 29.08 -23.50
C ILE A 32 13.56 30.47 -23.13
N ASP A 33 13.54 30.79 -21.87
CA ASP A 33 13.44 32.17 -21.39
C ASP A 33 14.73 32.96 -21.70
N LYS A 34 14.59 34.21 -22.10
CA LYS A 34 15.74 35.05 -22.44
C LYS A 34 16.53 35.53 -21.20
N GLU A 35 15.84 35.72 -20.07
CA GLU A 35 16.40 36.28 -18.84
C GLU A 35 17.17 35.26 -18.03
N ASP A 36 16.53 34.13 -17.69
CA ASP A 36 17.11 33.10 -16.84
C ASP A 36 17.63 31.86 -17.59
N ARG A 37 17.43 31.82 -18.92
CA ARG A 37 17.79 30.70 -19.81
C ARG A 37 17.12 29.35 -19.47
N SER A 38 16.10 29.40 -18.65
CA SER A 38 15.32 28.19 -18.31
C SER A 38 14.57 27.66 -19.53
N ALA A 39 14.36 26.34 -19.55
CA ALA A 39 13.55 25.71 -20.57
C ALA A 39 12.08 26.14 -20.44
N MET A 40 11.43 26.42 -21.55
CA MET A 40 10.00 26.79 -21.60
C MET A 40 9.14 25.61 -22.10
N PRO A 41 8.68 24.74 -21.20
CA PRO A 41 7.83 23.60 -21.55
C PRO A 41 6.43 24.08 -21.96
N LYS A 42 5.80 23.34 -22.89
CA LYS A 42 4.43 23.61 -23.37
C LYS A 42 4.27 24.95 -24.07
N SER A 43 5.37 25.56 -24.54
CA SER A 43 5.27 26.66 -25.50
C SER A 43 4.57 26.15 -26.77
N THR A 44 3.70 26.96 -27.35
CA THR A 44 3.02 26.60 -28.58
C THR A 44 3.86 27.02 -29.78
N ILE A 45 4.30 26.05 -30.57
CA ILE A 45 5.08 26.27 -31.78
C ILE A 45 4.20 25.95 -32.99
N GLN A 46 4.01 26.93 -33.83
CA GLN A 46 3.21 26.84 -35.05
C GLN A 46 4.09 27.02 -36.29
N LEU A 47 3.98 26.11 -37.22
CA LEU A 47 4.72 26.11 -38.49
C LEU A 47 3.80 26.57 -39.63
N TYR A 48 4.24 27.61 -40.33
CA TYR A 48 3.54 28.13 -41.50
C TYR A 48 4.43 28.02 -42.73
N ARG A 49 3.86 27.70 -43.90
CA ARG A 49 4.54 27.72 -45.17
C ARG A 49 4.39 29.09 -45.81
N LEU A 50 5.50 29.64 -46.26
CA LEU A 50 5.54 30.92 -46.98
C LEU A 50 5.37 30.66 -48.46
N THR A 51 4.38 31.30 -49.10
CA THR A 51 4.14 31.27 -50.52
C THR A 51 4.05 32.70 -51.08
N ARG A 52 4.67 32.94 -52.23
CA ARG A 52 4.59 34.25 -52.89
C ARG A 52 3.33 34.30 -53.75
N LYS A 53 2.45 35.27 -53.50
CA LYS A 53 1.35 35.62 -54.38
C LYS A 53 1.75 36.69 -55.38
N THR A 54 1.06 36.78 -56.51
CA THR A 54 1.20 37.79 -57.53
C THR A 54 1.10 39.18 -56.89
N GLY A 55 2.20 40.01 -56.99
CA GLY A 55 2.23 41.31 -56.36
C GLY A 55 3.16 41.45 -55.13
N ASN A 56 4.13 40.57 -54.98
CA ASN A 56 5.19 40.58 -53.93
C ASN A 56 4.70 40.48 -52.46
N LYS A 57 3.44 40.13 -52.24
CA LYS A 57 2.90 39.84 -50.89
C LYS A 57 3.17 38.40 -50.51
N LEU A 58 3.82 38.19 -49.35
CA LEU A 58 3.99 36.87 -48.75
C LEU A 58 2.68 36.44 -48.09
N ASP A 59 2.16 35.27 -48.46
CA ASP A 59 1.04 34.62 -47.81
C ASP A 59 1.52 33.47 -46.94
N THR A 60 0.84 33.21 -45.82
CA THR A 60 1.21 32.19 -44.84
C THR A 60 0.13 31.13 -44.72
N THR A 61 0.47 29.89 -44.97
CA THR A 61 -0.44 28.74 -44.82
C THR A 61 -0.02 27.93 -43.63
N PHE A 62 -0.93 27.69 -42.68
CA PHE A 62 -0.68 26.86 -41.51
C PHE A 62 -0.42 25.39 -41.93
N VAL A 63 0.72 24.82 -41.43
CA VAL A 63 1.14 23.46 -41.74
C VAL A 63 0.90 22.53 -40.57
N SER A 64 1.42 22.91 -39.40
CA SER A 64 1.33 22.06 -38.19
C SER A 64 1.63 22.89 -36.95
N GLY A 65 1.22 22.35 -35.79
CA GLY A 65 1.55 22.93 -34.47
C GLY A 65 1.94 21.85 -33.51
N VAL A 66 2.96 22.13 -32.68
CA VAL A 66 3.46 21.25 -31.62
C VAL A 66 3.64 22.05 -30.34
N LEU A 67 3.75 21.34 -29.22
CA LEU A 67 4.12 21.91 -27.93
C LEU A 67 5.56 21.51 -27.62
N SER A 68 6.35 22.40 -27.01
CA SER A 68 7.65 22.04 -26.49
C SER A 68 7.54 21.03 -25.35
N ASP A 69 8.54 20.14 -25.25
CA ASP A 69 8.67 19.16 -24.17
C ASP A 69 9.12 19.82 -22.84
N ASP A 70 9.33 19.01 -21.80
CA ASP A 70 9.73 19.47 -20.48
C ASP A 70 11.12 20.15 -20.47
N ASN A 71 11.94 19.93 -21.51
CA ASN A 71 13.25 20.57 -21.72
C ASN A 71 13.18 21.74 -22.70
N GLY A 72 11.98 22.18 -23.08
CA GLY A 72 11.74 23.22 -24.07
C GLY A 72 11.98 22.81 -25.51
N ARG A 73 12.25 21.53 -25.80
CA ARG A 73 12.53 21.04 -27.15
C ARG A 73 11.26 20.77 -27.92
N PHE A 74 11.32 20.98 -29.22
CA PHE A 74 10.20 20.66 -30.12
C PHE A 74 10.74 20.05 -31.42
N SER A 75 9.90 19.28 -32.09
CA SER A 75 10.21 18.72 -33.40
C SER A 75 8.96 18.57 -34.26
N PHE A 76 9.12 18.88 -35.54
CA PHE A 76 8.15 18.58 -36.59
C PHE A 76 8.75 17.49 -37.47
N ASN A 77 8.04 16.40 -37.64
CA ASN A 77 8.47 15.29 -38.51
C ASN A 77 7.86 15.42 -39.89
N ASN A 78 8.58 14.99 -40.92
CA ASN A 78 8.15 14.96 -42.31
C ASN A 78 7.88 16.38 -42.88
N VAL A 79 8.74 17.35 -42.60
CA VAL A 79 8.63 18.71 -43.15
C VAL A 79 9.29 18.75 -44.55
N SER A 80 8.48 18.93 -45.59
CA SER A 80 8.99 19.00 -46.98
C SER A 80 9.86 20.23 -47.22
N ALA A 81 10.66 20.19 -48.28
CA ALA A 81 11.48 21.36 -48.66
C ALA A 81 10.60 22.59 -48.96
N GLY A 82 11.06 23.76 -48.57
CA GLY A 82 10.37 25.02 -48.76
C GLY A 82 10.72 26.12 -47.78
N GLN A 83 10.13 27.29 -47.96
CA GLN A 83 10.26 28.40 -47.04
C GLN A 83 9.16 28.36 -45.99
N TYR A 84 9.56 28.52 -44.72
CA TYR A 84 8.68 28.39 -43.57
C TYR A 84 8.86 29.54 -42.60
N LEU A 85 7.82 29.81 -41.83
CA LEU A 85 7.81 30.71 -40.70
C LEU A 85 7.41 29.91 -39.46
N VAL A 86 8.25 29.90 -38.44
CA VAL A 86 7.88 29.43 -37.10
C VAL A 86 7.40 30.58 -36.27
N LYS A 87 6.24 30.40 -35.68
CA LYS A 87 5.67 31.28 -34.69
C LYS A 87 5.68 30.56 -33.35
N VAL A 88 6.31 31.17 -32.33
CA VAL A 88 6.31 30.64 -30.95
C VAL A 88 5.50 31.57 -30.08
N THR A 89 4.58 31.01 -29.31
CA THR A 89 3.76 31.76 -28.35
C THR A 89 3.76 31.09 -26.99
N PHE A 90 3.84 31.89 -25.96
CA PHE A 90 3.70 31.49 -24.58
C PHE A 90 3.00 32.62 -23.81
N LEU A 91 2.17 32.25 -22.82
CA LEU A 91 1.44 33.25 -22.05
C LEU A 91 2.38 34.12 -21.22
N GLY A 92 2.26 35.45 -21.35
CA GLY A 92 3.14 36.40 -20.67
C GLY A 92 4.43 36.72 -21.40
N TYR A 93 4.60 36.25 -22.67
CA TYR A 93 5.77 36.50 -23.49
C TYR A 93 5.39 37.12 -24.83
N LYS A 94 6.32 37.89 -25.41
CA LYS A 94 6.16 38.43 -26.76
C LYS A 94 6.15 37.28 -27.76
N HIS A 95 5.31 37.40 -28.79
CA HIS A 95 5.28 36.42 -29.86
C HIS A 95 6.62 36.46 -30.63
N TYR A 96 7.23 35.30 -30.83
CA TYR A 96 8.48 35.16 -31.58
C TYR A 96 8.19 34.63 -32.98
N TYR A 97 8.83 35.20 -33.97
CA TYR A 97 8.71 34.80 -35.37
C TYR A 97 10.10 34.61 -36.01
N GLN A 98 10.31 33.49 -36.69
CA GLN A 98 11.54 33.23 -37.41
C GLN A 98 11.24 32.54 -38.74
N ALA A 99 11.68 33.17 -39.86
CA ALA A 99 11.63 32.56 -41.19
C ALA A 99 12.89 31.76 -41.46
N PHE A 100 12.79 30.65 -42.15
CA PHE A 100 13.88 29.80 -42.56
C PHE A 100 13.56 29.03 -43.85
N ASN A 101 14.63 28.47 -44.47
CA ASN A 101 14.51 27.65 -45.66
C ASN A 101 14.91 26.21 -45.32
N LYS A 102 14.03 25.24 -45.59
CA LYS A 102 14.25 23.81 -45.40
C LYS A 102 14.63 23.15 -46.72
N GLU A 103 15.84 22.56 -46.75
CA GLU A 103 16.29 21.76 -47.88
C GLU A 103 15.73 20.35 -47.84
N ARG A 104 15.66 19.68 -48.97
CA ARG A 104 15.17 18.31 -49.06
C ARG A 104 16.18 17.31 -48.52
N GLY A 105 15.70 16.35 -47.67
CA GLY A 105 16.53 15.25 -47.20
C GLY A 105 17.52 15.59 -46.10
N ARG A 106 17.48 16.79 -45.50
CA ARG A 106 18.33 17.20 -44.39
C ARG A 106 17.52 17.60 -43.18
N ASP A 107 17.88 17.09 -42.04
CA ASP A 107 17.32 17.59 -40.78
C ASP A 107 17.78 19.02 -40.53
N LEU A 108 16.88 19.89 -40.07
CA LEU A 108 17.17 21.27 -39.77
C LEU A 108 16.91 21.54 -38.27
N ALA A 109 17.97 21.90 -37.56
CA ALA A 109 17.86 22.45 -36.23
C ALA A 109 17.87 23.98 -36.31
N ILE A 110 16.72 24.60 -35.98
CA ILE A 110 16.63 26.09 -36.01
C ILE A 110 17.24 26.74 -34.76
N GLY A 111 17.87 25.94 -33.90
CA GLY A 111 18.59 26.41 -32.72
C GLY A 111 17.71 26.72 -31.53
N THR A 112 18.21 27.58 -30.65
CA THR A 112 17.53 27.97 -29.42
C THR A 112 16.77 29.27 -29.63
N ILE A 113 15.47 29.26 -29.36
CA ILE A 113 14.59 30.41 -29.43
C ILE A 113 14.46 30.98 -28.03
N ALA A 114 14.92 32.19 -27.81
CA ALA A 114 14.86 32.91 -26.55
C ALA A 114 13.61 33.82 -26.57
N MET A 115 12.65 33.55 -25.71
CA MET A 115 11.42 34.33 -25.56
C MET A 115 11.63 35.49 -24.60
N GLU A 116 11.13 36.66 -24.97
CA GLU A 116 11.14 37.85 -24.11
C GLU A 116 9.83 37.97 -23.35
N THR A 117 9.90 38.32 -22.06
CA THR A 117 8.72 38.65 -21.29
C THR A 117 7.99 39.85 -21.86
N SER A 118 6.68 39.75 -21.95
CA SER A 118 5.83 40.87 -22.37
C SER A 118 5.47 41.71 -21.15
N SER A 119 6.12 42.83 -20.95
CA SER A 119 5.67 43.83 -20.01
C SER A 119 4.47 44.63 -20.60
N VAL A 120 3.36 43.98 -20.77
CA VAL A 120 2.11 44.72 -20.92
C VAL A 120 1.69 45.12 -19.51
N GLN A 121 1.93 46.38 -19.15
CA GLN A 121 1.25 47.05 -18.03
C GLN A 121 -0.24 47.06 -18.40
N LEU A 122 -0.96 46.06 -17.97
CA LEU A 122 -2.42 46.12 -17.96
C LEU A 122 -2.78 47.07 -16.84
N ASP A 123 -3.44 48.14 -17.17
CA ASP A 123 -4.18 48.95 -16.17
C ASP A 123 -4.96 47.99 -15.30
N GLU A 124 -4.92 48.21 -14.01
CA GLU A 124 -5.42 47.35 -12.94
C GLU A 124 -6.95 47.15 -13.10
N ALA A 125 -7.32 46.25 -14.00
CA ALA A 125 -8.64 45.64 -13.93
C ALA A 125 -8.57 44.62 -12.79
N VAL A 126 -8.92 45.05 -11.59
CA VAL A 126 -9.19 44.16 -10.46
C VAL A 126 -10.40 43.32 -10.83
N ILE A 127 -10.17 42.25 -11.63
CA ILE A 127 -11.13 41.17 -11.78
C ILE A 127 -11.00 40.36 -10.50
N THR A 128 -11.78 40.71 -9.50
CA THR A 128 -12.07 39.81 -8.38
C THR A 128 -12.90 38.66 -8.93
N ALA A 129 -12.24 37.73 -9.63
CA ALA A 129 -12.83 36.44 -9.92
C ALA A 129 -12.92 35.72 -8.58
N ASN A 130 -14.10 35.71 -7.97
CA ASN A 130 -14.41 34.79 -6.89
C ASN A 130 -14.27 33.36 -7.45
N LEU A 131 -13.07 32.79 -7.34
CA LEU A 131 -12.83 31.40 -7.70
C LEU A 131 -13.69 30.54 -6.77
N PRO A 132 -14.63 29.75 -7.30
CA PRO A 132 -15.46 28.91 -6.46
C PRO A 132 -14.58 27.95 -5.66
N LYS A 133 -14.80 27.86 -4.34
CA LYS A 133 -14.05 26.95 -3.48
C LYS A 133 -14.13 25.51 -3.96
N MET A 134 -15.29 25.10 -4.50
CA MET A 134 -15.56 23.73 -4.93
C MET A 134 -16.41 23.76 -6.20
N VAL A 135 -16.08 22.89 -7.14
CA VAL A 135 -16.85 22.65 -8.36
C VAL A 135 -17.06 21.15 -8.53
N ILE A 136 -18.29 20.73 -8.78
CA ILE A 136 -18.61 19.34 -9.10
C ILE A 136 -18.68 19.24 -10.61
N ARG A 137 -17.84 18.40 -11.20
CA ARG A 137 -17.82 18.07 -12.64
C ARG A 137 -18.05 16.60 -12.83
N ASP A 138 -19.18 16.22 -13.36
CA ASP A 138 -19.60 14.81 -13.50
C ASP A 138 -19.52 14.06 -12.16
N ASP A 139 -18.60 13.10 -12.04
CA ASP A 139 -18.34 12.29 -10.85
C ASP A 139 -17.13 12.77 -10.04
N THR A 140 -16.54 13.91 -10.40
CA THR A 140 -15.33 14.46 -9.78
C THR A 140 -15.65 15.73 -9.02
N VAL A 141 -15.27 15.74 -7.75
CA VAL A 141 -15.29 16.96 -6.93
C VAL A 141 -13.92 17.63 -7.05
N VAL A 142 -13.91 18.88 -7.52
CA VAL A 142 -12.70 19.69 -7.68
C VAL A 142 -12.70 20.81 -6.65
N TYR A 143 -11.72 20.81 -5.78
CA TYR A 143 -11.48 21.87 -4.81
C TYR A 143 -10.36 22.78 -5.31
N ASN A 144 -10.51 24.08 -5.20
CA ASN A 144 -9.46 25.04 -5.50
C ASN A 144 -8.65 25.31 -4.23
N ALA A 145 -7.40 24.88 -4.20
CA ALA A 145 -6.56 24.94 -3.00
C ALA A 145 -6.37 26.38 -2.48
N ASP A 146 -6.20 27.34 -3.38
CA ASP A 146 -5.99 28.75 -3.02
C ASP A 146 -7.23 29.43 -2.38
N ALA A 147 -8.40 28.80 -2.49
CA ALA A 147 -9.62 29.29 -1.85
C ALA A 147 -9.75 28.91 -0.37
N PHE A 148 -8.84 28.07 0.14
CA PHE A 148 -8.81 27.61 1.52
C PHE A 148 -7.63 28.25 2.27
N ARG A 149 -7.92 28.88 3.38
CA ARG A 149 -6.88 29.47 4.23
C ARG A 149 -6.26 28.39 5.11
N VAL A 150 -5.00 28.09 4.87
CA VAL A 150 -4.18 27.22 5.71
C VAL A 150 -2.99 28.02 6.23
N PRO A 151 -2.43 27.70 7.41
CA PRO A 151 -1.25 28.37 7.92
C PRO A 151 -0.09 28.29 6.91
N GLU A 152 0.69 29.35 6.82
CA GLU A 152 1.87 29.36 5.96
C GLU A 152 2.87 28.29 6.41
N GLY A 153 3.45 27.59 5.44
CA GLY A 153 4.34 26.44 5.71
C GLY A 153 3.64 25.15 6.12
N SER A 154 2.30 25.10 6.12
CA SER A 154 1.56 23.87 6.42
C SER A 154 1.71 22.83 5.33
N VAL A 155 1.53 21.57 5.72
CA VAL A 155 1.51 20.40 4.82
C VAL A 155 0.11 20.16 4.24
N ILE A 156 0.01 19.25 3.26
CA ILE A 156 -1.27 18.91 2.58
C ILE A 156 -2.35 18.47 3.57
N GLU A 157 -2.00 17.84 4.68
CA GLU A 157 -2.94 17.41 5.72
C GLU A 157 -3.85 18.57 6.16
N ALA A 158 -3.26 19.73 6.49
CA ALA A 158 -4.03 20.93 6.86
C ALA A 158 -4.94 21.44 5.72
N LEU A 159 -4.50 21.29 4.47
CA LEU A 159 -5.34 21.62 3.32
C LEU A 159 -6.51 20.66 3.20
N VAL A 160 -6.28 19.35 3.34
CA VAL A 160 -7.34 18.33 3.23
C VAL A 160 -8.34 18.47 4.38
N GLU A 161 -7.90 18.74 5.61
CA GLU A 161 -8.79 19.02 6.74
C GLU A 161 -9.70 20.25 6.50
N ALA A 162 -9.20 21.24 5.77
CA ALA A 162 -9.97 22.43 5.41
C ALA A 162 -10.99 22.19 4.28
N LEU A 163 -10.92 21.04 3.56
CA LEU A 163 -11.84 20.74 2.46
C LEU A 163 -13.24 20.39 2.97
N PRO A 164 -14.31 20.93 2.39
CA PRO A 164 -15.66 20.56 2.72
C PRO A 164 -15.93 19.07 2.54
N GLY A 165 -16.42 18.42 3.59
CA GLY A 165 -16.73 16.99 3.60
C GLY A 165 -15.54 16.06 3.81
N ALA A 166 -14.34 16.59 3.96
CA ALA A 166 -13.17 15.79 4.34
C ALA A 166 -13.14 15.55 5.86
N LYS A 167 -12.70 14.37 6.25
CA LYS A 167 -12.39 14.00 7.64
C LYS A 167 -11.15 13.13 7.64
N ILE A 168 -10.28 13.40 8.58
CA ILE A 168 -9.12 12.55 8.88
C ILE A 168 -9.37 12.00 10.28
N ASP A 169 -9.39 10.67 10.41
CA ASP A 169 -9.56 10.03 11.72
C ASP A 169 -8.23 9.94 12.47
N ASP A 170 -8.30 9.47 13.72
CA ASP A 170 -7.12 9.35 14.61
C ASP A 170 -6.07 8.36 14.07
N ASP A 171 -6.47 7.44 13.20
CA ASP A 171 -5.58 6.47 12.54
C ASP A 171 -4.99 6.99 11.21
N GLY A 172 -5.27 8.25 10.86
CA GLY A 172 -4.81 8.88 9.62
C GLY A 172 -5.61 8.48 8.37
N LYS A 173 -6.73 7.80 8.55
CA LYS A 173 -7.63 7.42 7.46
C LYS A 173 -8.44 8.62 7.00
N ILE A 174 -8.36 8.89 5.69
CA ILE A 174 -9.04 10.03 5.08
C ILE A 174 -10.35 9.59 4.48
N THR A 175 -11.39 10.33 4.78
CA THR A 175 -12.68 10.17 4.13
C THR A 175 -13.12 11.51 3.54
N ILE A 176 -13.66 11.49 2.32
CA ILE A 176 -14.29 12.65 1.71
C ILE A 176 -15.74 12.31 1.41
N ASN A 177 -16.64 13.08 2.00
CA ASN A 177 -18.07 12.81 1.89
C ASN A 177 -18.43 11.38 2.28
N GLY A 178 -17.79 10.82 3.32
CA GLY A 178 -18.02 9.46 3.81
C GLY A 178 -17.38 8.33 2.99
N LYS A 179 -16.74 8.64 1.84
CA LYS A 179 -15.96 7.67 1.07
C LYS A 179 -14.51 7.68 1.50
N GLU A 180 -13.96 6.52 1.80
CA GLU A 180 -12.56 6.35 2.16
C GLU A 180 -11.64 6.54 0.96
N VAL A 181 -10.62 7.40 1.12
CA VAL A 181 -9.57 7.60 0.12
C VAL A 181 -8.58 6.43 0.20
N ARG A 182 -8.49 5.67 -0.88
CA ARG A 182 -7.59 4.50 -0.98
C ARG A 182 -6.35 4.77 -1.81
N LYS A 183 -6.39 5.77 -2.66
CA LYS A 183 -5.34 6.05 -3.62
C LYS A 183 -5.04 7.53 -3.71
N PHE A 184 -3.75 7.85 -3.80
CA PHE A 184 -3.28 9.21 -4.05
C PHE A 184 -2.68 9.31 -5.44
N LYS A 185 -2.96 10.44 -6.09
CA LYS A 185 -2.34 10.83 -7.36
C LYS A 185 -1.78 12.23 -7.28
N MET A 186 -0.72 12.46 -8.00
CA MET A 186 -0.18 13.80 -8.25
C MET A 186 -0.04 14.02 -9.74
N ASP A 187 -0.73 15.05 -10.27
CA ASP A 187 -0.80 15.38 -11.69
C ASP A 187 -1.16 14.17 -12.59
N GLY A 188 -2.17 13.39 -12.19
CA GLY A 188 -2.68 12.23 -12.93
C GLY A 188 -1.90 10.95 -12.78
N ARG A 189 -0.83 10.92 -11.96
CA ARG A 189 0.03 9.75 -11.75
C ARG A 189 -0.07 9.26 -10.32
N ASP A 190 0.00 7.96 -10.15
CA ASP A 190 0.04 7.36 -8.82
C ASP A 190 1.25 7.90 -8.04
N PHE A 191 1.01 8.29 -6.81
CA PHE A 191 2.02 8.90 -5.95
C PHE A 191 2.05 8.20 -4.60
N MET A 192 3.24 7.71 -4.19
CA MET A 192 3.50 7.07 -2.89
C MET A 192 2.45 6.01 -2.52
N THR A 193 2.16 5.10 -3.43
CA THR A 193 1.14 4.06 -3.25
C THR A 193 1.39 3.24 -1.98
N GLY A 194 0.38 3.15 -1.12
CA GLY A 194 0.44 2.38 0.13
C GLY A 194 1.00 3.14 1.35
N ASN A 195 1.37 4.42 1.21
CA ASN A 195 1.77 5.24 2.36
C ASN A 195 1.08 6.61 2.33
N ASN A 196 -0.17 6.64 2.78
CA ASN A 196 -1.00 7.83 2.80
C ASN A 196 -0.44 8.93 3.71
N ASP A 197 0.09 8.53 4.85
CA ASP A 197 0.66 9.44 5.84
C ASP A 197 1.88 10.19 5.30
N ALA A 198 2.72 9.49 4.54
CA ALA A 198 3.89 10.12 3.94
C ALA A 198 3.50 11.22 2.94
N VAL A 199 2.41 11.06 2.20
CA VAL A 199 1.88 12.07 1.29
C VAL A 199 1.37 13.27 2.06
N MET A 200 0.49 13.00 3.04
CA MET A 200 -0.23 14.03 3.76
C MET A 200 0.67 14.92 4.61
N LYS A 201 1.67 14.31 5.23
CA LYS A 201 2.50 14.94 6.26
C LYS A 201 3.80 15.55 5.74
N ASN A 202 4.11 15.39 4.45
CA ASN A 202 5.39 15.83 3.90
C ASN A 202 5.29 16.76 2.69
N LEU A 203 4.16 16.83 2.01
CA LEU A 203 3.98 17.74 0.90
C LEU A 203 3.51 19.11 1.40
N PRO A 204 4.20 20.21 1.04
CA PRO A 204 3.75 21.55 1.39
C PRO A 204 2.42 21.87 0.69
N SER A 205 1.49 22.48 1.41
CA SER A 205 0.17 22.85 0.86
C SER A 205 0.25 23.92 -0.23
N TYR A 206 1.23 24.82 -0.15
CA TYR A 206 1.37 25.95 -1.08
C TYR A 206 1.70 25.52 -2.52
N VAL A 207 2.21 24.29 -2.75
CA VAL A 207 2.50 23.79 -4.10
C VAL A 207 1.27 23.30 -4.84
N ILE A 208 0.13 23.13 -4.14
CA ILE A 208 -1.09 22.57 -4.69
C ILE A 208 -1.97 23.68 -5.27
N GLU A 209 -2.42 23.48 -6.50
CA GLU A 209 -3.38 24.36 -7.21
C GLU A 209 -4.81 23.86 -7.00
N GLN A 210 -5.03 22.54 -7.14
CA GLN A 210 -6.34 21.91 -7.05
C GLN A 210 -6.24 20.55 -6.37
N VAL A 211 -7.31 20.19 -5.66
CA VAL A 211 -7.50 18.82 -5.14
C VAL A 211 -8.73 18.23 -5.82
N LYS A 212 -8.61 17.04 -6.42
CA LYS A 212 -9.72 16.37 -7.08
C LYS A 212 -10.02 15.06 -6.35
N ALA A 213 -11.29 14.80 -6.09
CA ALA A 213 -11.77 13.56 -5.48
C ALA A 213 -12.72 12.86 -6.44
N TYR A 214 -12.42 11.61 -6.82
CA TYR A 214 -13.18 10.83 -7.77
C TYR A 214 -12.97 9.33 -7.62
N ASP A 215 -13.91 8.53 -8.16
CA ASP A 215 -13.76 7.08 -8.26
C ASP A 215 -12.85 6.74 -9.45
N ASP A 216 -11.65 6.22 -9.19
CA ASP A 216 -10.69 5.79 -10.21
C ASP A 216 -10.89 4.31 -10.53
N LYS A 217 -10.95 3.98 -11.81
CA LYS A 217 -11.12 2.60 -12.24
C LYS A 217 -9.93 1.73 -11.85
N SER A 218 -10.21 0.51 -11.41
CA SER A 218 -9.17 -0.47 -11.11
C SER A 218 -8.24 -0.70 -12.31
N ASP A 219 -7.02 -1.14 -12.05
CA ASP A 219 -6.07 -1.48 -13.12
C ASP A 219 -6.65 -2.60 -14.01
N LEU A 220 -7.37 -3.55 -13.41
CA LEU A 220 -8.03 -4.62 -14.15
C LEU A 220 -9.11 -4.08 -15.09
N SER A 221 -9.96 -3.16 -14.63
CA SER A 221 -10.96 -2.51 -15.47
C SER A 221 -10.34 -1.75 -16.64
N ARG A 222 -9.21 -1.06 -16.37
CA ARG A 222 -8.48 -0.35 -17.44
C ARG A 222 -7.84 -1.29 -18.45
N MET A 223 -7.28 -2.40 -17.98
CA MET A 223 -6.65 -3.41 -18.83
C MET A 223 -7.66 -4.18 -19.67
N THR A 224 -8.77 -4.61 -19.07
CA THR A 224 -9.79 -5.42 -19.74
C THR A 224 -10.79 -4.59 -20.56
N GLY A 225 -10.98 -3.34 -20.17
CA GLY A 225 -12.04 -2.49 -20.73
C GLY A 225 -13.44 -2.87 -20.24
N ILE A 226 -13.56 -3.67 -19.19
CA ILE A 226 -14.81 -4.07 -18.54
C ILE A 226 -14.78 -3.56 -17.12
N ASP A 227 -15.82 -2.87 -16.68
CA ASP A 227 -15.94 -2.37 -15.32
C ASP A 227 -16.04 -3.56 -14.35
N ASP A 228 -15.04 -3.74 -13.46
CA ASP A 228 -15.02 -4.82 -12.47
C ASP A 228 -15.74 -4.45 -11.17
N GLY A 229 -16.28 -3.24 -11.10
CA GLY A 229 -16.98 -2.76 -9.91
C GLY A 229 -16.06 -2.39 -8.73
N ASN A 230 -14.74 -2.56 -8.87
CA ASN A 230 -13.75 -2.24 -7.86
C ASN A 230 -13.08 -0.91 -8.21
N ASP A 231 -13.76 0.20 -7.91
CA ASP A 231 -13.22 1.53 -8.11
C ASP A 231 -12.50 1.97 -6.83
N ASP A 232 -11.31 2.54 -6.96
CA ASP A 232 -10.59 3.14 -5.85
C ASP A 232 -10.95 4.62 -5.75
N PHE A 233 -11.53 5.01 -4.61
CA PHE A 233 -11.77 6.43 -4.38
C PHE A 233 -10.44 7.15 -4.20
N THR A 234 -10.15 8.05 -5.13
CA THR A 234 -8.83 8.65 -5.34
C THR A 234 -8.85 10.13 -5.01
N LEU A 235 -7.84 10.58 -4.30
CA LEU A 235 -7.53 11.98 -4.10
C LEU A 235 -6.33 12.36 -4.98
N GLU A 236 -6.55 13.26 -5.94
CA GLU A 236 -5.53 13.75 -6.86
C GLU A 236 -5.15 15.18 -6.53
N PHE A 237 -3.88 15.40 -6.28
CA PHE A 237 -3.29 16.72 -6.10
C PHE A 237 -2.75 17.24 -7.44
N VAL A 238 -3.25 18.39 -7.87
CA VAL A 238 -2.73 19.09 -9.04
C VAL A 238 -1.82 20.20 -8.57
N THR A 239 -0.61 20.24 -9.08
CA THR A 239 0.41 21.16 -8.60
C THR A 239 0.47 22.44 -9.42
N LYS A 240 0.84 23.55 -8.77
CA LYS A 240 1.05 24.85 -9.43
C LYS A 240 2.18 24.78 -10.43
N ARG A 241 2.08 25.53 -11.51
CA ARG A 241 3.13 25.57 -12.55
C ARG A 241 4.46 26.08 -12.00
N SER A 242 4.44 27.05 -11.08
CA SER A 242 5.65 27.58 -10.44
C SER A 242 6.41 26.52 -9.63
N ALA A 243 5.74 25.51 -9.11
CA ALA A 243 6.35 24.44 -8.35
C ALA A 243 7.00 23.34 -9.24
N ARG A 244 6.82 23.42 -10.56
CA ARG A 244 7.15 22.31 -11.49
C ARG A 244 8.62 22.14 -11.81
N ASN A 245 9.44 23.14 -11.65
CA ASN A 245 10.84 23.13 -12.14
C ASN A 245 11.90 23.02 -11.06
N GLY A 246 11.51 22.87 -9.78
CA GLY A 246 12.42 22.85 -8.65
C GLY A 246 12.58 21.50 -7.97
N ILE A 247 13.66 21.35 -7.23
CA ILE A 247 13.78 20.37 -6.14
C ILE A 247 13.17 21.06 -4.91
N GLN A 248 12.24 20.36 -4.27
CA GLN A 248 11.63 20.81 -3.03
C GLN A 248 12.24 19.99 -1.89
N ALA A 249 12.74 20.68 -0.89
CA ALA A 249 13.28 20.04 0.31
C ALA A 249 12.66 20.71 1.55
N ASN A 250 12.20 19.88 2.46
CA ASN A 250 11.60 20.33 3.72
C ASN A 250 12.32 19.61 4.88
N PRO A 251 13.40 20.19 5.41
CA PRO A 251 14.02 19.70 6.65
C PRO A 251 13.24 20.22 7.86
N ASP A 252 13.07 19.35 8.85
CA ASP A 252 12.52 19.66 10.15
C ASP A 252 13.45 19.06 11.21
N LEU A 253 14.02 19.90 12.06
CA LEU A 253 15.02 19.51 13.03
C LEU A 253 14.55 19.99 14.40
N GLY A 254 14.43 19.06 15.34
CA GLY A 254 14.04 19.34 16.72
C GLY A 254 14.99 18.66 17.70
N TYR A 255 15.36 19.38 18.74
CA TYR A 255 16.09 18.86 19.90
C TYR A 255 15.44 19.36 21.18
N GLY A 256 15.28 18.51 22.18
CA GLY A 256 14.62 18.80 23.44
C GLY A 256 15.42 18.34 24.65
N THR A 257 14.86 18.56 25.83
CA THR A 257 15.38 18.02 27.10
C THR A 257 15.42 16.49 27.08
N ASP A 258 16.19 15.87 27.98
CA ASP A 258 16.32 14.41 28.11
C ASP A 258 16.78 13.71 26.84
N ASN A 259 17.66 14.35 26.06
CA ASN A 259 18.19 13.84 24.79
C ASN A 259 17.08 13.50 23.78
N ARG A 260 15.92 14.17 23.86
CA ARG A 260 14.84 14.00 22.88
C ARG A 260 15.21 14.70 21.59
N TYR A 261 15.00 14.01 20.48
CA TYR A 261 15.27 14.54 19.15
C TYR A 261 14.20 14.14 18.14
N GLY A 262 14.05 14.98 17.14
CA GLY A 262 13.23 14.71 15.97
C GLY A 262 13.89 15.30 14.74
N LEU A 263 14.28 14.46 13.81
CA LEU A 263 14.88 14.82 12.54
C LEU A 263 13.97 14.32 11.42
N ARG A 264 13.60 15.19 10.50
CA ARG A 264 12.82 14.83 9.33
C ARG A 264 13.33 15.58 8.12
N LEU A 265 13.48 14.85 7.02
CA LEU A 265 13.83 15.39 5.72
C LEU A 265 12.92 14.79 4.66
N THR A 266 12.29 15.64 3.89
CA THR A 266 11.65 15.24 2.64
C THR A 266 12.24 16.08 1.52
N ALA A 267 12.80 15.42 0.50
CA ALA A 267 13.29 16.07 -0.69
C ALA A 267 12.67 15.41 -1.92
N MET A 268 12.13 16.20 -2.83
CA MET A 268 11.47 15.67 -4.01
C MET A 268 11.74 16.49 -5.26
N LYS A 269 11.79 15.78 -6.40
CA LYS A 269 11.70 16.35 -7.74
C LYS A 269 10.41 15.83 -8.38
N PRO A 270 9.28 16.55 -8.25
CA PRO A 270 7.96 16.04 -8.57
C PRO A 270 7.62 16.02 -10.06
N PHE A 271 8.45 16.61 -10.92
CA PHE A 271 8.13 16.82 -12.34
C PHE A 271 9.14 16.20 -13.30
N GLY A 272 8.69 16.06 -14.55
CA GLY A 272 9.47 15.45 -15.62
C GLY A 272 9.02 14.00 -15.88
N ALA A 273 9.69 13.37 -16.83
CA ALA A 273 9.47 11.94 -17.11
C ALA A 273 9.92 11.09 -15.92
N MET A 274 10.99 11.48 -15.27
CA MET A 274 11.54 10.89 -14.05
C MET A 274 11.23 11.77 -12.83
N ARG A 275 10.73 11.13 -11.75
CA ARG A 275 10.42 11.76 -10.45
C ARG A 275 11.15 11.02 -9.35
N TYR A 276 11.61 11.74 -8.36
CA TYR A 276 12.29 11.18 -7.20
C TYR A 276 11.75 11.81 -5.93
N THR A 277 11.64 11.00 -4.89
CA THR A 277 11.33 11.47 -3.53
C THR A 277 12.22 10.74 -2.55
N LEU A 278 12.97 11.49 -1.78
CA LEU A 278 13.77 11.01 -0.66
C LEU A 278 13.07 11.44 0.63
N MET A 279 12.91 10.50 1.54
CA MET A 279 12.39 10.74 2.88
C MET A 279 13.31 10.14 3.90
N ALA A 280 13.60 10.88 4.95
CA ALA A 280 14.33 10.39 6.12
C ALA A 280 13.68 10.91 7.39
N ASN A 281 13.59 10.05 8.39
CA ASN A 281 13.09 10.37 9.71
C ASN A 281 13.92 9.65 10.76
N ALA A 282 14.27 10.37 11.82
CA ALA A 282 14.87 9.77 13.00
C ALA A 282 14.34 10.52 14.23
N ASN A 283 13.70 9.81 15.15
CA ASN A 283 13.14 10.42 16.35
C ASN A 283 13.04 9.44 17.51
N ASN A 284 13.04 9.96 18.74
CA ASN A 284 12.78 9.23 19.97
C ASN A 284 11.65 9.87 20.81
N VAL A 285 10.74 10.59 20.16
CA VAL A 285 9.59 11.28 20.76
C VAL A 285 8.27 10.57 20.50
N ASN A 286 8.30 9.26 20.24
CA ASN A 286 7.14 8.41 19.91
C ASN A 286 6.41 8.85 18.63
N ASP A 287 7.06 9.58 17.74
CA ASP A 287 6.51 9.90 16.44
C ASP A 287 6.67 8.69 15.50
N ARG A 288 5.58 8.00 15.22
CA ARG A 288 5.59 6.78 14.38
C ARG A 288 5.72 7.07 12.90
N ASN A 289 5.32 8.26 12.50
CA ASN A 289 5.19 8.63 11.10
C ASN A 289 5.98 9.89 10.82
N PHE A 290 6.17 10.19 9.57
CA PHE A 290 6.60 11.50 9.09
C PHE A 290 5.57 12.59 9.47
N SER A 291 5.04 12.59 10.69
CA SER A 291 3.95 13.44 11.10
C SER A 291 4.41 14.87 11.29
N GLY A 292 3.73 15.75 10.55
CA GLY A 292 3.74 17.18 10.80
C GLY A 292 3.14 17.50 12.17
N ARG A 293 3.38 18.72 12.59
CA ARG A 293 2.87 19.35 13.79
C ARG A 293 1.35 19.15 13.90
N GLY A 294 0.90 18.31 14.81
CA GLY A 294 -0.52 18.22 15.17
C GLY A 294 -1.20 16.86 15.09
N GLY A 295 -0.49 15.79 14.74
CA GLY A 295 -1.08 14.46 14.88
C GLY A 295 -1.31 14.12 16.34
N ARG A 296 -2.46 14.53 16.89
CA ARG A 296 -3.03 13.97 18.12
C ARG A 296 -3.55 12.56 17.83
N GLY A 297 -2.71 11.73 17.24
CA GLY A 297 -2.97 10.30 17.22
C GLY A 297 -2.90 9.79 18.64
N ARG A 298 -4.03 9.69 19.30
CA ARG A 298 -4.25 8.87 20.48
C ARG A 298 -4.21 7.38 20.06
N GLY A 299 -3.26 7.00 19.22
CA GLY A 299 -2.88 5.60 19.15
C GLY A 299 -2.32 5.23 20.50
N ASN A 300 -2.69 4.06 20.99
CA ASN A 300 -2.22 3.49 22.25
C ASN A 300 -0.68 3.42 22.26
N ASN A 301 -0.03 4.58 22.46
CA ASN A 301 1.42 4.74 22.50
C ASN A 301 1.88 4.29 23.89
N GLN A 302 1.84 2.98 24.09
CA GLN A 302 2.42 2.37 25.27
C GLN A 302 3.94 2.36 25.12
N GLY A 303 4.64 2.85 26.14
CA GLY A 303 6.08 2.82 26.21
C GLY A 303 6.81 3.90 25.41
N GLN A 304 8.12 3.74 25.31
CA GLN A 304 9.04 4.63 24.62
C GLN A 304 9.48 4.01 23.31
N ARG A 305 9.55 4.83 22.25
CA ARG A 305 9.99 4.39 20.92
C ARG A 305 11.06 5.29 20.35
N GLU A 306 12.00 4.66 19.67
CA GLU A 306 12.94 5.30 18.78
C GLU A 306 12.70 4.76 17.37
N THR A 307 12.44 5.64 16.42
CA THR A 307 12.17 5.26 15.03
C THR A 307 13.17 5.95 14.09
N LYS A 308 13.79 5.16 13.21
CA LYS A 308 14.64 5.65 12.12
C LYS A 308 14.11 5.07 10.82
N THR A 309 13.84 5.91 9.85
CA THR A 309 13.32 5.50 8.54
C THR A 309 14.03 6.27 7.43
N ALA A 310 14.40 5.59 6.38
CA ALA A 310 14.84 6.20 5.13
C ALA A 310 14.11 5.53 3.96
N ALA A 311 13.56 6.32 3.05
CA ALA A 311 12.88 5.82 1.88
C ALA A 311 13.25 6.62 0.63
N LEU A 312 13.46 5.90 -0.47
CA LEU A 312 13.69 6.46 -1.79
C LEU A 312 12.61 5.93 -2.73
N ASP A 313 11.80 6.84 -3.26
CA ASP A 313 10.86 6.58 -4.34
C ASP A 313 11.39 7.10 -5.66
N ALA A 314 11.24 6.31 -6.71
CA ALA A 314 11.52 6.74 -8.06
C ALA A 314 10.39 6.30 -8.99
N SER A 315 9.99 7.16 -9.93
CA SER A 315 8.98 6.79 -10.93
C SER A 315 9.30 7.41 -12.29
N TYR A 316 8.96 6.67 -13.32
CA TYR A 316 9.14 7.06 -14.71
C TYR A 316 7.87 6.79 -15.51
N GLU A 317 7.55 7.71 -16.41
CA GLU A 317 6.48 7.52 -17.38
C GLU A 317 6.91 8.07 -18.73
N SER A 318 6.95 7.17 -19.73
CA SER A 318 7.22 7.57 -21.10
C SER A 318 6.03 8.30 -21.71
N GLN A 319 6.27 9.13 -22.72
CA GLN A 319 5.20 9.69 -23.51
C GLN A 319 4.45 8.57 -24.23
N ARG A 320 3.12 8.67 -24.27
CA ARG A 320 2.27 7.71 -24.99
C ARG A 320 2.43 7.92 -26.49
N LYS A 321 2.93 6.90 -27.18
CA LYS A 321 3.07 6.89 -28.63
C LYS A 321 1.71 6.76 -29.33
N ARG A 322 1.65 7.06 -30.63
CA ARG A 322 0.42 7.02 -31.44
C ARG A 322 -0.19 5.61 -31.51
N ASN A 323 0.63 4.56 -31.50
CA ASN A 323 0.22 3.16 -31.42
C ASN A 323 -0.25 2.71 -30.04
N GLY A 324 -0.30 3.61 -29.06
CA GLY A 324 -0.68 3.30 -27.68
C GLY A 324 0.46 2.87 -26.78
N ASN A 325 1.69 2.67 -27.31
CA ASN A 325 2.84 2.22 -26.52
C ASN A 325 3.19 3.23 -25.43
N GLN A 326 3.30 2.74 -24.20
CA GLN A 326 3.65 3.54 -23.03
C GLN A 326 4.27 2.64 -21.96
N VAL A 327 5.37 3.08 -21.38
CA VAL A 327 6.02 2.43 -20.24
C VAL A 327 5.85 3.32 -19.01
N ARG A 328 5.41 2.72 -17.93
CA ARG A 328 5.34 3.33 -16.60
C ARG A 328 6.04 2.40 -15.64
N TRP A 329 6.91 2.92 -14.82
CA TRP A 329 7.42 2.19 -13.68
C TRP A 329 7.52 3.09 -12.46
N SER A 330 7.35 2.51 -11.31
CA SER A 330 7.60 3.13 -10.02
C SER A 330 8.27 2.10 -9.12
N GLY A 331 9.17 2.55 -8.29
CA GLY A 331 9.87 1.69 -7.33
C GLY A 331 10.14 2.46 -6.05
N ARG A 332 10.18 1.72 -4.96
CA ARG A 332 10.50 2.22 -3.62
C ARG A 332 11.47 1.27 -2.94
N VAL A 333 12.44 1.85 -2.27
CA VAL A 333 13.27 1.16 -1.29
C VAL A 333 13.10 1.86 0.04
N THR A 334 12.80 1.11 1.08
CA THR A 334 12.62 1.66 2.43
C THR A 334 13.46 0.86 3.41
N TRP A 335 14.21 1.58 4.23
CA TRP A 335 14.80 1.07 5.44
C TRP A 335 14.06 1.62 6.64
N ASN A 336 13.73 0.74 7.58
CA ASN A 336 13.04 1.12 8.81
C ASN A 336 13.67 0.39 10.00
N ARG A 337 14.02 1.14 11.03
CA ARG A 337 14.41 0.62 12.33
C ARG A 337 13.50 1.22 13.39
N ASN A 338 12.93 0.35 14.20
CA ASN A 338 12.04 0.74 15.28
C ASN A 338 12.45 -0.01 16.56
N ASP A 339 12.92 0.74 17.53
CA ASP A 339 13.22 0.26 18.85
C ASP A 339 12.06 0.67 19.79
N ALA A 340 11.52 -0.27 20.55
CA ALA A 340 10.39 -0.02 21.44
C ALA A 340 10.65 -0.63 22.81
N ASP A 341 10.43 0.15 23.86
CA ASP A 341 10.43 -0.30 25.26
C ASP A 341 9.04 -0.05 25.83
N ASN A 342 8.32 -1.12 26.10
CA ASN A 342 6.96 -1.07 26.59
C ASN A 342 6.93 -1.64 28.03
N TRP A 343 6.30 -0.90 28.91
CA TRP A 343 6.01 -1.34 30.25
C TRP A 343 4.51 -1.26 30.51
N ASN A 344 3.94 -2.33 31.04
CA ASN A 344 2.52 -2.43 31.34
C ASN A 344 2.30 -3.08 32.69
N ARG A 345 1.45 -2.48 33.50
CA ARG A 345 0.96 -3.03 34.75
C ARG A 345 -0.56 -3.10 34.69
N SER A 346 -1.12 -4.24 35.02
CA SER A 346 -2.56 -4.42 35.06
C SER A 346 -2.99 -5.13 36.33
N ALA A 347 -4.13 -4.72 36.87
CA ALA A 347 -4.86 -5.39 37.92
C ALA A 347 -6.30 -5.59 37.42
N SER A 348 -6.82 -6.79 37.59
CA SER A 348 -8.16 -7.15 37.14
C SER A 348 -8.87 -7.99 38.17
N GLU A 349 -10.18 -7.80 38.27
CA GLU A 349 -11.09 -8.60 39.05
C GLU A 349 -12.05 -9.34 38.09
N ASN A 350 -12.19 -10.63 38.31
CA ASN A 350 -13.15 -11.46 37.57
C ASN A 350 -14.33 -11.76 38.48
N PHE A 351 -15.48 -11.19 38.17
CA PHE A 351 -16.74 -11.38 38.94
C PHE A 351 -17.38 -12.76 38.74
N VAL A 352 -16.88 -13.52 37.75
CA VAL A 352 -17.27 -14.92 37.59
C VAL A 352 -16.29 -15.78 38.38
N GLN A 353 -16.78 -16.45 39.44
CA GLN A 353 -15.92 -17.32 40.23
C GLN A 353 -15.29 -18.43 39.37
N THR A 354 -13.98 -18.40 39.23
CA THR A 354 -13.20 -19.46 38.59
C THR A 354 -12.28 -20.09 39.62
N ARG A 355 -11.93 -21.38 39.43
CA ARG A 355 -10.95 -22.06 40.32
C ARG A 355 -9.56 -21.43 40.31
N GLY A 356 -9.34 -20.45 39.41
CA GLY A 356 -8.03 -19.79 39.25
C GLY A 356 -7.82 -18.49 40.02
N GLY A 357 -8.73 -18.14 40.95
CA GLY A 357 -8.73 -16.88 41.69
C GLY A 357 -9.56 -15.77 41.04
N ALA A 358 -10.09 -14.87 41.88
CA ALA A 358 -10.93 -13.76 41.42
C ALA A 358 -10.11 -12.54 40.98
N PHE A 359 -8.94 -12.35 41.50
CA PHE A 359 -8.05 -11.21 41.26
C PHE A 359 -6.79 -11.65 40.53
N SER A 360 -6.37 -10.87 39.56
CA SER A 360 -5.13 -11.12 38.84
C SER A 360 -4.37 -9.82 38.62
N ASN A 361 -3.10 -9.85 38.98
CA ASN A 361 -2.18 -8.74 38.78
C ASN A 361 -1.05 -9.17 37.86
N SER A 362 -0.64 -8.30 36.95
CA SER A 362 0.52 -8.57 36.10
C SER A 362 1.35 -7.33 35.83
N ILE A 363 2.65 -7.53 35.70
CA ILE A 363 3.62 -6.59 35.19
C ILE A 363 4.27 -7.24 33.98
N SER A 364 4.31 -6.53 32.86
CA SER A 364 5.08 -6.96 31.70
C SER A 364 5.94 -5.81 31.18
N GLN A 365 7.20 -6.12 30.93
CA GLN A 365 8.12 -5.25 30.22
C GLN A 365 8.59 -5.96 28.98
N SER A 366 8.56 -5.27 27.84
CA SER A 366 9.03 -5.81 26.58
C SER A 366 9.85 -4.79 25.83
N TYR A 367 11.04 -5.18 25.45
CA TYR A 367 11.89 -4.46 24.53
C TYR A 367 11.87 -5.17 23.18
N SER A 368 11.75 -4.42 22.09
CA SER A 368 11.88 -4.97 20.75
C SER A 368 12.63 -4.02 19.83
N ARG A 369 13.48 -4.58 18.97
CA ARG A 369 14.16 -3.88 17.88
C ARG A 369 13.82 -4.57 16.59
N ASN A 370 13.12 -3.88 15.74
CA ASN A 370 12.80 -4.35 14.40
C ASN A 370 13.59 -3.52 13.39
N ASN A 371 14.37 -4.20 12.55
CA ASN A 371 15.12 -3.60 11.46
C ASN A 371 14.68 -4.24 10.15
N SER A 372 14.20 -3.44 9.19
CA SER A 372 13.65 -3.97 7.95
C SER A 372 14.07 -3.17 6.73
N TRP A 373 14.35 -3.88 5.65
CA TRP A 373 14.52 -3.36 4.31
C TRP A 373 13.38 -3.89 3.44
N THR A 374 12.73 -3.01 2.72
CA THR A 374 11.71 -3.39 1.75
C THR A 374 12.00 -2.72 0.41
N GLY A 375 11.88 -3.47 -0.67
CA GLY A 375 12.03 -2.97 -2.02
C GLY A 375 10.87 -3.47 -2.87
N ASN A 376 10.14 -2.56 -3.50
CA ASN A 376 9.08 -2.90 -4.43
C ASN A 376 9.19 -2.11 -5.72
N MET A 377 8.72 -2.70 -6.81
CA MET A 377 8.62 -2.05 -8.09
C MET A 377 7.28 -2.40 -8.76
N ASN A 378 6.72 -1.47 -9.48
CA ASN A 378 5.57 -1.68 -10.35
C ASN A 378 5.91 -1.21 -11.75
N LEU A 379 6.05 -2.14 -12.67
CA LEU A 379 6.24 -1.88 -14.10
C LEU A 379 4.95 -2.17 -14.83
N GLN A 380 4.42 -1.20 -15.53
CA GLN A 380 3.31 -1.34 -16.44
C GLN A 380 3.73 -0.93 -17.84
N TRP A 381 3.70 -1.87 -18.76
CA TRP A 381 4.04 -1.65 -20.16
C TRP A 381 2.80 -1.88 -21.02
N THR A 382 2.23 -0.80 -21.52
CA THR A 382 1.22 -0.85 -22.56
C THR A 382 1.95 -0.99 -23.90
N ILE A 383 1.97 -2.19 -24.45
CA ILE A 383 2.71 -2.54 -25.68
C ILE A 383 2.03 -1.89 -26.88
N ASP A 384 0.70 -2.03 -26.92
CA ASP A 384 -0.18 -1.43 -27.90
C ASP A 384 -1.53 -1.07 -27.25
N THR A 385 -2.51 -0.64 -28.02
CA THR A 385 -3.85 -0.26 -27.53
C THR A 385 -4.64 -1.42 -26.90
N LEU A 386 -4.23 -2.66 -27.16
CA LEU A 386 -4.96 -3.87 -26.75
C LEU A 386 -4.16 -4.73 -25.76
N THR A 387 -2.84 -4.58 -25.70
CA THR A 387 -1.95 -5.46 -24.93
C THR A 387 -1.24 -4.69 -23.81
N THR A 388 -1.37 -5.18 -22.59
CA THR A 388 -0.71 -4.59 -21.41
C THR A 388 0.01 -5.68 -20.62
N LEU A 389 1.25 -5.43 -20.24
CA LEU A 389 2.06 -6.24 -19.36
C LEU A 389 2.26 -5.48 -18.06
N SER A 390 2.07 -6.17 -16.94
CA SER A 390 2.38 -5.66 -15.61
C SER A 390 3.35 -6.61 -14.91
N PHE A 391 4.40 -6.07 -14.32
CA PHE A 391 5.38 -6.82 -13.52
C PHE A 391 5.61 -6.11 -12.20
N ARG A 392 5.44 -6.84 -11.08
CA ARG A 392 5.51 -6.31 -9.72
C ARG A 392 6.37 -7.22 -8.85
N PRO A 393 7.67 -7.00 -8.78
CA PRO A 393 8.53 -7.63 -7.78
C PRO A 393 8.42 -6.90 -6.44
N ASP A 394 8.51 -7.66 -5.36
CA ASP A 394 8.58 -7.20 -3.99
C ASP A 394 9.62 -8.04 -3.23
N MET A 395 10.48 -7.37 -2.47
CA MET A 395 11.51 -8.00 -1.65
C MET A 395 11.51 -7.36 -0.27
N SER A 396 11.62 -8.18 0.74
CA SER A 396 11.81 -7.70 2.11
C SER A 396 12.81 -8.56 2.87
N PHE A 397 13.59 -7.88 3.66
CA PHE A 397 14.49 -8.47 4.63
C PHE A 397 14.21 -7.81 5.98
N SER A 398 14.03 -8.60 7.03
CA SER A 398 13.80 -8.05 8.36
C SER A 398 14.46 -8.89 9.42
N THR A 399 14.98 -8.22 10.44
CA THR A 399 15.42 -8.83 11.70
C THR A 399 14.61 -8.24 12.85
N ASN A 400 14.29 -9.08 13.80
CA ASN A 400 13.59 -8.68 15.02
C ASN A 400 14.30 -9.25 16.23
N ASP A 401 14.82 -8.37 17.08
CA ASP A 401 15.34 -8.71 18.42
C ASP A 401 14.27 -8.35 19.44
N SER A 402 14.04 -9.23 20.41
CA SER A 402 13.08 -8.98 21.48
C SER A 402 13.54 -9.58 22.79
N ARG A 403 13.17 -8.91 23.87
CA ARG A 403 13.24 -9.46 25.23
C ARG A 403 11.95 -9.11 25.96
N SER A 404 11.51 -10.00 26.81
CA SER A 404 10.36 -9.72 27.64
C SER A 404 10.52 -10.29 29.03
N TYR A 405 9.97 -9.57 30.00
CA TYR A 405 9.79 -9.98 31.38
C TYR A 405 8.31 -9.90 31.69
N ASN A 406 7.79 -10.95 32.30
CA ASN A 406 6.39 -11.01 32.65
C ASN A 406 6.26 -11.65 34.03
N THR A 407 5.61 -10.95 34.96
CA THR A 407 5.21 -11.49 36.25
C THR A 407 3.71 -11.37 36.37
N ASN A 408 3.06 -12.47 36.70
CA ASN A 408 1.61 -12.53 36.89
C ASN A 408 1.32 -13.34 38.19
N ALA A 409 0.42 -12.84 39.00
CA ALA A 409 -0.08 -13.59 40.16
C ALA A 409 -1.62 -13.51 40.22
N SER A 410 -2.23 -14.61 40.64
CA SER A 410 -3.68 -14.71 40.86
C SER A 410 -3.95 -14.88 42.35
N PHE A 411 -5.02 -14.22 42.82
CA PHE A 411 -5.38 -14.19 44.25
C PHE A 411 -6.86 -14.48 44.44
N ASN A 412 -7.21 -15.08 45.59
CA ASN A 412 -8.59 -15.35 45.96
C ASN A 412 -9.31 -14.12 46.53
N ALA A 413 -8.59 -13.13 47.01
CA ALA A 413 -9.11 -11.86 47.52
C ALA A 413 -8.26 -10.69 46.94
N ASN A 414 -8.76 -9.47 47.08
CA ASN A 414 -8.06 -8.29 46.63
C ASN A 414 -6.71 -8.14 47.37
N PRO A 415 -5.57 -8.27 46.69
CA PRO A 415 -4.28 -8.19 47.34
C PRO A 415 -3.95 -6.79 47.90
N PHE A 416 -4.54 -5.74 47.32
CA PHE A 416 -4.31 -4.36 47.74
C PHE A 416 -4.94 -3.98 49.07
N ASP A 417 -5.76 -4.85 49.65
CA ASP A 417 -6.27 -4.70 51.01
C ASP A 417 -5.15 -5.01 52.07
N TYR A 418 -4.03 -5.62 51.63
CA TYR A 418 -2.99 -6.10 52.51
C TYR A 418 -1.61 -5.53 52.14
N VAL A 419 -1.36 -5.21 50.88
CA VAL A 419 -0.05 -4.77 50.37
C VAL A 419 -0.21 -3.70 49.32
N GLU A 420 0.76 -2.81 49.19
CA GLU A 420 0.78 -1.79 48.13
C GLU A 420 1.21 -2.35 46.76
N ASP A 421 2.19 -3.26 46.77
CA ASP A 421 2.66 -3.96 45.56
C ASP A 421 2.42 -5.46 45.67
N ALA A 422 1.42 -5.94 44.98
CA ALA A 422 0.99 -7.33 45.04
C ALA A 422 1.94 -8.32 44.35
N LEU A 423 2.94 -7.85 43.62
CA LEU A 423 3.82 -8.70 42.80
C LEU A 423 5.26 -8.76 43.32
N SER A 424 5.61 -8.00 44.37
CA SER A 424 6.94 -8.13 45.03
C SER A 424 7.06 -9.47 45.74
N GLU A 425 8.26 -10.03 45.80
CA GLU A 425 8.51 -11.32 46.47
C GLU A 425 8.08 -11.32 47.94
N GLN A 426 8.34 -10.22 48.64
CA GLN A 426 7.92 -10.05 50.03
C GLN A 426 6.39 -10.07 50.17
N SER A 427 5.68 -9.40 49.24
CA SER A 427 4.21 -9.36 49.26
C SER A 427 3.61 -10.72 48.89
N ILE A 428 4.16 -11.41 47.90
CA ILE A 428 3.74 -12.77 47.56
C ILE A 428 3.90 -13.72 48.76
N SER A 429 5.01 -13.65 49.46
CA SER A 429 5.25 -14.45 50.68
C SER A 429 4.21 -14.12 51.75
N LEU A 430 4.00 -12.85 52.10
CA LEU A 430 3.00 -12.40 53.07
C LEU A 430 1.57 -12.82 52.70
N LEU A 431 1.18 -12.65 51.43
CA LEU A 431 -0.14 -13.03 50.94
C LEU A 431 -0.32 -14.56 50.90
N ASN A 432 0.76 -15.31 50.65
CA ASN A 432 0.74 -16.76 50.72
C ASN A 432 0.56 -17.28 52.16
N GLU A 433 1.22 -16.69 53.15
CA GLU A 433 1.01 -16.99 54.58
C GLU A 433 -0.46 -16.82 54.98
N LYS A 434 -1.17 -15.88 54.33
CA LYS A 434 -2.62 -15.66 54.51
C LYS A 434 -3.48 -16.59 53.66
N GLY A 435 -2.90 -17.47 52.84
CA GLY A 435 -3.61 -18.37 51.94
C GLY A 435 -4.32 -17.69 50.77
N LEU A 436 -3.92 -16.46 50.42
CA LEU A 436 -4.60 -15.66 49.40
C LEU A 436 -4.03 -15.89 48.00
N VAL A 437 -2.79 -16.34 47.85
CA VAL A 437 -2.15 -16.56 46.55
C VAL A 437 -2.59 -17.88 45.96
N VAL A 438 -3.05 -17.87 44.73
CA VAL A 438 -3.40 -19.07 43.98
C VAL A 438 -2.19 -19.56 43.18
N ASN A 439 -1.62 -18.68 42.41
CA ASN A 439 -0.40 -18.94 41.62
C ASN A 439 0.42 -17.68 41.44
N ASN A 440 1.71 -17.89 41.17
CA ASN A 440 2.61 -16.85 40.69
C ASN A 440 3.38 -17.41 39.49
N ARG A 441 3.38 -16.69 38.39
CA ARG A 441 4.13 -17.03 37.19
C ARG A 441 5.12 -15.92 36.89
N GLN A 442 6.37 -16.30 36.71
CA GLN A 442 7.42 -15.44 36.20
C GLN A 442 7.92 -15.99 34.88
N GLY A 443 8.11 -15.12 33.91
CA GLY A 443 8.61 -15.50 32.58
C GLY A 443 9.62 -14.49 32.07
N LYS A 444 10.70 -14.99 31.49
CA LYS A 444 11.71 -14.21 30.78
C LYS A 444 11.88 -14.83 29.40
N SER A 445 11.95 -14.02 28.38
CA SER A 445 12.21 -14.52 27.05
C SER A 445 13.13 -13.60 26.26
N LEU A 446 13.98 -14.23 25.45
CA LEU A 446 14.78 -13.60 24.41
C LEU A 446 14.33 -14.14 23.08
N GLY A 447 14.11 -13.27 22.10
CA GLY A 447 13.71 -13.66 20.76
C GLY A 447 14.57 -12.97 19.71
N TYR A 448 14.96 -13.73 18.69
CA TYR A 448 15.57 -13.22 17.47
C TYR A 448 14.87 -13.84 16.27
N GLY A 449 14.52 -13.02 15.31
CA GLY A 449 13.94 -13.48 14.05
C GLY A 449 14.64 -12.84 12.87
N GLU A 450 14.92 -13.63 11.86
CA GLU A 450 15.36 -13.19 10.54
C GLU A 450 14.37 -13.69 9.51
N ASN A 451 13.88 -12.78 8.64
CA ASN A 451 12.95 -13.13 7.58
C ASN A 451 13.39 -12.49 6.26
N LYS A 452 13.47 -13.31 5.23
CA LYS A 452 13.73 -12.93 3.85
C LYS A 452 12.51 -13.33 3.02
N ASN A 453 11.95 -12.37 2.31
CA ASN A 453 10.81 -12.62 1.44
C ASN A 453 11.08 -12.01 0.08
N ALA A 454 10.84 -12.78 -0.97
CA ALA A 454 10.92 -12.34 -2.35
C ALA A 454 9.69 -12.83 -3.11
N SER A 455 8.97 -11.90 -3.71
CA SER A 455 7.82 -12.23 -4.54
C SER A 455 7.85 -11.47 -5.86
N ALA A 456 7.25 -12.05 -6.89
CA ALA A 456 7.10 -11.40 -8.17
C ALA A 456 5.76 -11.78 -8.80
N GLN A 457 5.02 -10.79 -9.23
CA GLN A 457 3.78 -10.96 -9.97
C GLN A 457 3.96 -10.48 -11.40
N LEU A 458 3.61 -11.34 -12.36
CA LEU A 458 3.56 -11.04 -13.80
C LEU A 458 2.12 -11.17 -14.27
N GLN A 459 1.63 -10.21 -15.03
CA GLN A 459 0.31 -10.25 -15.63
C GLN A 459 0.35 -9.71 -17.06
N LEU A 460 -0.03 -10.53 -18.00
CA LEU A 460 -0.23 -10.17 -19.41
C LEU A 460 -1.73 -10.18 -19.70
N ASN A 461 -2.23 -9.09 -20.22
CA ASN A 461 -3.62 -8.97 -20.64
C ASN A 461 -3.70 -8.53 -22.10
N ARG A 462 -4.52 -9.22 -22.90
CA ARG A 462 -4.79 -8.89 -24.29
C ARG A 462 -6.27 -8.84 -24.56
N ARG A 463 -6.74 -7.67 -24.99
CA ARG A 463 -8.12 -7.49 -25.49
C ARG A 463 -8.22 -7.97 -26.92
N ILE A 464 -9.31 -8.65 -27.23
CA ILE A 464 -9.63 -9.17 -28.56
C ILE A 464 -10.86 -8.44 -29.09
N GLY A 465 -10.64 -7.55 -30.05
CA GLY A 465 -11.70 -6.69 -30.58
C GLY A 465 -12.18 -5.63 -29.59
N THR A 466 -13.38 -5.10 -29.81
CA THR A 466 -13.94 -3.96 -29.07
C THR A 466 -15.10 -4.32 -28.13
N LYS A 467 -15.57 -5.57 -28.17
CA LYS A 467 -16.78 -6.02 -27.45
C LYS A 467 -16.52 -6.52 -26.01
N GLY A 468 -15.28 -6.41 -25.50
CA GLY A 468 -14.92 -6.85 -24.15
C GLY A 468 -14.36 -8.26 -24.07
N ARG A 469 -14.15 -8.98 -25.20
CA ARG A 469 -13.41 -10.26 -25.18
C ARG A 469 -11.97 -10.01 -24.80
N ASN A 470 -11.47 -10.79 -23.84
CA ASN A 470 -10.07 -10.68 -23.41
C ASN A 470 -9.51 -11.99 -22.92
N ILE A 471 -8.18 -12.09 -22.97
CA ILE A 471 -7.38 -13.16 -22.40
C ILE A 471 -6.39 -12.52 -21.45
N ALA A 472 -6.29 -13.06 -20.24
CA ALA A 472 -5.25 -12.67 -19.29
C ALA A 472 -4.49 -13.92 -18.79
N VAL A 473 -3.17 -13.79 -18.73
CA VAL A 473 -2.28 -14.76 -18.14
C VAL A 473 -1.58 -14.11 -16.95
N SER A 474 -1.57 -14.77 -15.83
CA SER A 474 -0.91 -14.28 -14.62
C SER A 474 0.03 -15.34 -14.06
N GLY A 475 1.17 -14.90 -13.56
CA GLY A 475 2.11 -15.69 -12.80
C GLY A 475 2.43 -14.98 -11.50
N ASN A 476 2.52 -15.71 -10.41
CA ASN A 476 3.00 -15.21 -9.14
C ASN A 476 3.99 -16.23 -8.56
N ILE A 477 5.12 -15.75 -8.07
CA ILE A 477 6.14 -16.54 -7.38
C ILE A 477 6.37 -15.88 -6.03
N ASN A 478 6.42 -16.68 -4.98
CA ASN A 478 6.73 -16.20 -3.64
C ASN A 478 7.70 -17.18 -2.98
N TYR A 479 8.79 -16.64 -2.46
CA TYR A 479 9.78 -17.35 -1.68
C TYR A 479 9.94 -16.65 -0.33
N ARG A 480 9.89 -17.40 0.74
CA ARG A 480 10.14 -16.91 2.09
C ARG A 480 11.09 -17.87 2.79
N ASP A 481 12.18 -17.33 3.26
CA ASP A 481 13.15 -17.97 4.14
C ASP A 481 13.18 -17.22 5.47
N GLY A 482 13.13 -17.93 6.57
CA GLY A 482 13.14 -17.33 7.89
C GLY A 482 13.71 -18.26 8.95
N GLU A 483 14.31 -17.66 9.95
CA GLU A 483 14.78 -18.34 11.13
C GLU A 483 14.34 -17.56 12.37
N ASN A 484 13.70 -18.25 13.31
CA ASN A 484 13.35 -17.68 14.60
C ASN A 484 14.05 -18.45 15.71
N LYS A 485 14.66 -17.72 16.62
CA LYS A 485 15.32 -18.22 17.83
C LYS A 485 14.63 -17.65 19.03
N ASN A 486 14.29 -18.49 19.97
CA ASN A 486 13.61 -18.06 21.20
C ASN A 486 14.16 -18.83 22.39
N ALA A 487 14.69 -18.11 23.38
CA ALA A 487 15.05 -18.66 24.67
C ALA A 487 13.99 -18.19 25.69
N ASN A 488 13.38 -19.15 26.40
CA ASN A 488 12.28 -18.90 27.31
C ASN A 488 12.53 -19.59 28.65
N LEU A 489 12.58 -18.80 29.70
CA LEU A 489 12.59 -19.24 31.08
C LEU A 489 11.23 -18.93 31.70
N SER A 490 10.50 -19.91 32.17
CA SER A 490 9.23 -19.73 32.87
C SER A 490 9.19 -20.53 34.16
N ALA A 491 8.84 -19.89 35.25
CA ALA A 491 8.57 -20.51 36.53
C ALA A 491 7.12 -20.25 36.94
N VAL A 492 6.41 -21.30 37.31
CA VAL A 492 5.02 -21.24 37.79
C VAL A 492 4.98 -21.89 39.17
N HIS A 493 4.61 -21.12 40.18
CA HIS A 493 4.38 -21.59 41.54
C HIS A 493 2.87 -21.70 41.78
N LEU A 494 2.41 -22.90 42.19
CA LEU A 494 1.04 -23.19 42.51
C LEU A 494 0.91 -23.38 44.02
N PHE A 495 0.45 -22.37 44.74
CA PHE A 495 0.41 -22.36 46.21
C PHE A 495 -0.73 -23.19 46.79
N GLN A 496 -1.77 -23.42 46.01
CA GLN A 496 -2.93 -24.20 46.44
C GLN A 496 -2.88 -25.66 45.98
N GLN A 497 -1.91 -26.04 45.16
CA GLN A 497 -1.65 -27.41 44.76
C GLN A 497 -0.37 -27.92 45.45
N LYS A 498 -0.53 -28.95 46.25
CA LYS A 498 0.61 -29.59 46.91
C LYS A 498 1.13 -30.75 46.06
N ASN A 499 2.45 -30.87 46.00
CA ASN A 499 3.10 -32.03 45.41
C ASN A 499 3.00 -33.26 46.35
N GLN A 500 3.48 -34.42 45.88
CA GLN A 500 3.43 -35.66 46.66
C GLN A 500 4.19 -35.63 48.03
N PHE A 501 5.01 -34.59 48.24
CA PHE A 501 5.75 -34.36 49.48
C PHE A 501 5.06 -33.30 50.37
N GLY A 502 3.89 -32.82 50.02
CA GLY A 502 3.16 -31.80 50.78
C GLY A 502 3.61 -30.35 50.54
N ASN A 503 4.63 -30.11 49.71
CA ASN A 503 5.13 -28.79 49.37
C ASN A 503 4.33 -28.18 48.19
N ASP A 504 4.41 -26.85 48.00
CA ASP A 504 3.81 -26.18 46.88
C ASP A 504 4.40 -26.70 45.54
N SER A 505 3.55 -26.87 44.56
CA SER A 505 3.98 -27.36 43.24
C SER A 505 4.66 -26.24 42.47
N THR A 506 5.89 -26.49 42.03
CA THR A 506 6.63 -25.56 41.18
C THR A 506 6.92 -26.23 39.83
N TYR A 507 6.61 -25.55 38.77
CA TYR A 507 6.94 -25.96 37.41
C TYR A 507 7.91 -24.95 36.82
N GLN A 508 9.07 -25.41 36.41
CA GLN A 508 10.08 -24.59 35.78
C GLN A 508 10.39 -25.17 34.42
N THR A 509 10.39 -24.31 33.41
CA THR A 509 10.79 -24.65 32.03
C THR A 509 11.87 -23.68 31.58
N ASN A 510 12.90 -24.21 30.98
CA ASN A 510 14.01 -23.44 30.42
C ASN A 510 14.33 -23.98 29.06
N ARG A 511 13.78 -23.33 28.00
CA ARG A 511 13.79 -23.87 26.66
C ARG A 511 14.40 -22.89 25.67
N TYR A 512 15.24 -23.41 24.81
CA TYR A 512 15.68 -22.72 23.60
C TYR A 512 15.03 -23.40 22.40
N THR A 513 14.45 -22.60 21.51
CA THR A 513 13.82 -23.10 20.28
C THR A 513 14.42 -22.41 19.07
N LEU A 514 14.92 -23.20 18.15
CA LEU A 514 15.37 -22.79 16.83
C LEU A 514 14.32 -23.23 15.80
N SER A 515 13.74 -22.29 15.09
CA SER A 515 12.62 -22.55 14.16
C SER A 515 12.93 -22.00 12.77
N PRO A 516 13.67 -22.74 11.94
CA PRO A 516 13.83 -22.42 10.53
C PRO A 516 12.54 -22.68 9.77
N THR A 517 12.22 -21.83 8.82
CA THR A 517 11.07 -21.95 7.91
C THR A 517 11.48 -21.64 6.49
N ASP A 518 11.14 -22.52 5.56
CA ASP A 518 11.33 -22.34 4.13
C ASP A 518 9.99 -22.54 3.43
N ASN A 519 9.55 -21.53 2.71
CA ASN A 519 8.29 -21.55 1.99
C ASN A 519 8.51 -21.10 0.56
N PHE A 520 8.15 -21.94 -0.37
CA PHE A 520 8.13 -21.63 -1.78
C PHE A 520 6.74 -21.87 -2.37
N SER A 521 6.24 -20.88 -3.10
CA SER A 521 4.97 -21.03 -3.79
C SER A 521 4.99 -20.35 -5.15
N TYR A 522 4.25 -20.93 -6.09
CA TYR A 522 3.96 -20.27 -7.34
C TYR A 522 2.51 -20.49 -7.75
N GLN A 523 1.99 -19.51 -8.48
CA GLN A 523 0.65 -19.54 -9.05
C GLN A 523 0.72 -19.22 -10.53
N ILE A 524 0.01 -19.99 -11.34
CA ILE A 524 -0.21 -19.71 -12.75
C ILE A 524 -1.71 -19.57 -12.95
N GLY A 525 -2.14 -18.48 -13.56
CA GLY A 525 -3.54 -18.18 -13.82
C GLY A 525 -3.82 -17.88 -15.27
N PHE A 526 -4.96 -18.35 -15.74
CA PHE A 526 -5.51 -18.06 -17.05
C PHE A 526 -6.94 -17.58 -16.90
N THR A 527 -7.26 -16.43 -17.50
CA THR A 527 -8.60 -15.87 -17.50
C THR A 527 -9.05 -15.65 -18.95
N TYR A 528 -10.21 -16.15 -19.29
CA TYR A 528 -10.88 -15.88 -20.56
C TYR A 528 -12.22 -15.22 -20.32
N THR A 529 -12.50 -14.13 -21.00
CA THR A 529 -13.79 -13.44 -20.94
C THR A 529 -14.42 -13.39 -22.33
N GLU A 530 -15.62 -13.97 -22.45
CA GLU A 530 -16.42 -14.00 -23.66
C GLU A 530 -17.66 -13.10 -23.50
N PRO A 531 -17.88 -12.10 -24.35
CA PRO A 531 -19.11 -11.34 -24.39
C PRO A 531 -20.23 -12.19 -25.00
N LEU A 532 -21.18 -12.60 -24.16
CA LEU A 532 -22.37 -13.31 -24.63
C LEU A 532 -23.37 -12.33 -25.27
N PHE A 533 -23.51 -11.17 -24.65
CA PHE A 533 -24.41 -10.12 -25.10
C PHE A 533 -23.82 -8.74 -24.80
N THR A 534 -23.84 -7.83 -25.76
CA THR A 534 -23.35 -6.46 -25.59
C THR A 534 -24.48 -5.46 -25.70
N PHE A 535 -24.60 -4.56 -24.73
CA PHE A 535 -25.56 -3.46 -24.76
C PHE A 535 -24.99 -2.30 -25.56
N LYS A 536 -25.79 -1.68 -26.40
CA LYS A 536 -25.41 -0.42 -27.06
C LYS A 536 -25.43 0.70 -26.01
N PRO A 537 -24.37 1.51 -25.92
CA PRO A 537 -24.41 2.68 -25.03
C PRO A 537 -25.52 3.61 -25.50
N LYS A 538 -26.29 4.14 -24.56
CA LYS A 538 -27.27 5.20 -24.89
C LYS A 538 -26.50 6.43 -25.37
N PRO A 539 -26.96 7.08 -26.47
CA PRO A 539 -26.43 8.40 -26.84
C PRO A 539 -26.66 9.36 -25.65
N VAL A 540 -25.62 10.04 -25.24
CA VAL A 540 -25.75 11.12 -24.25
C VAL A 540 -26.42 12.27 -25.01
N GLU A 541 -27.64 12.63 -24.64
CA GLU A 541 -28.26 13.88 -25.08
C GLU A 541 -27.39 15.03 -24.54
N VAL A 542 -26.66 15.66 -25.43
CA VAL A 542 -25.93 16.90 -25.12
C VAL A 542 -26.98 18.00 -25.09
N ASP A 543 -27.29 18.49 -23.91
CA ASP A 543 -28.11 19.68 -23.75
C ASP A 543 -27.41 20.86 -24.45
N SER A 544 -27.89 21.17 -25.65
CA SER A 544 -27.35 22.24 -26.51
C SER A 544 -27.69 23.65 -25.99
N THR A 545 -28.47 23.76 -24.93
CA THR A 545 -28.95 25.06 -24.39
C THR A 545 -28.00 25.67 -23.33
N GLN A 546 -27.00 24.96 -22.86
CA GLN A 546 -26.00 25.56 -21.95
C GLN A 546 -24.84 26.17 -22.74
N PRO A 547 -24.49 27.45 -22.47
CA PRO A 547 -23.36 28.09 -23.13
C PRO A 547 -22.08 27.32 -22.80
N GLN A 548 -21.43 26.78 -23.85
CA GLN A 548 -20.12 26.11 -23.71
C GLN A 548 -19.08 27.12 -23.23
N GLN A 549 -18.83 27.20 -21.93
CA GLN A 549 -17.67 27.89 -21.41
C GLN A 549 -16.42 27.16 -21.86
N ARG A 550 -15.83 27.64 -22.93
CA ARG A 550 -14.51 27.24 -23.40
C ARG A 550 -13.50 27.72 -22.36
N GLY A 551 -13.19 26.87 -21.36
CA GLY A 551 -11.99 27.07 -20.55
C GLY A 551 -10.73 26.90 -21.44
N PRO A 552 -9.58 27.46 -21.03
CA PRO A 552 -8.33 27.45 -21.81
C PRO A 552 -7.77 26.06 -22.12
N PHE A 553 -8.34 25.04 -21.58
CA PHE A 553 -8.02 23.63 -21.90
C PHE A 553 -9.19 23.05 -22.68
N GLY A 554 -8.96 22.92 -23.98
CA GLY A 554 -9.91 22.43 -24.95
C GLY A 554 -10.78 21.28 -24.42
N ASN A 555 -12.07 21.55 -24.42
CA ASN A 555 -13.12 20.60 -24.05
C ASN A 555 -13.11 19.46 -25.07
N ARG A 556 -12.25 18.45 -24.85
CA ARG A 556 -12.52 17.13 -25.40
C ARG A 556 -13.62 16.56 -24.51
N ASN A 557 -14.88 16.77 -24.91
CA ASN A 557 -15.98 15.92 -24.51
C ASN A 557 -15.63 14.48 -24.92
N ARG A 558 -14.73 13.85 -24.18
CA ARG A 558 -14.69 12.42 -24.10
C ARG A 558 -15.93 12.06 -23.29
N VAL A 559 -17.03 11.76 -24.01
CA VAL A 559 -17.96 10.78 -23.51
C VAL A 559 -17.07 9.69 -22.93
N ARG A 560 -16.96 9.62 -21.60
CA ARG A 560 -16.32 8.46 -20.95
C ARG A 560 -17.22 7.30 -21.34
N SER A 561 -16.86 6.61 -22.42
CA SER A 561 -17.45 5.31 -22.70
C SER A 561 -17.10 4.48 -21.46
N PHE A 562 -18.06 4.32 -20.56
CA PHE A 562 -18.04 3.23 -19.63
C PHE A 562 -17.63 2.01 -20.45
N GLY A 563 -16.67 1.21 -19.95
CA GLY A 563 -16.16 0.05 -20.68
C GLY A 563 -17.27 -0.80 -21.27
N ALA A 564 -16.95 -1.85 -21.97
CA ALA A 564 -17.94 -2.70 -22.62
C ALA A 564 -19.06 -3.08 -21.65
N GLN A 565 -20.30 -2.74 -21.99
CA GLN A 565 -21.49 -3.11 -21.24
C GLN A 565 -22.11 -4.35 -21.87
N GLY A 566 -22.54 -5.29 -21.04
CA GLY A 566 -23.09 -6.55 -21.55
C GLY A 566 -23.20 -7.63 -20.49
N ILE A 567 -23.46 -8.82 -20.99
CA ILE A 567 -23.38 -10.07 -20.23
C ILE A 567 -22.14 -10.82 -20.73
N PHE A 568 -21.25 -11.17 -19.81
CA PHE A 568 -19.99 -11.80 -20.09
C PHE A 568 -19.90 -13.13 -19.34
N LEU A 569 -19.44 -14.17 -20.01
CA LEU A 569 -19.00 -15.40 -19.40
C LEU A 569 -17.51 -15.26 -19.11
N GLN A 570 -17.12 -15.42 -17.86
CA GLN A 570 -15.74 -15.39 -17.44
C GLN A 570 -15.33 -16.75 -16.89
N LEU A 571 -14.29 -17.30 -17.48
CA LEU A 571 -13.66 -18.55 -17.06
C LEU A 571 -12.29 -18.23 -16.49
N ASN A 572 -12.06 -18.55 -15.23
CA ASN A 572 -10.77 -18.40 -14.58
C ASN A 572 -10.26 -19.78 -14.17
N TYR A 573 -9.07 -20.09 -14.55
CA TYR A 573 -8.33 -21.24 -14.04
C TYR A 573 -7.08 -20.75 -13.36
N ARG A 574 -6.83 -21.20 -12.12
CA ARG A 574 -5.61 -20.91 -11.37
C ARG A 574 -5.08 -22.21 -10.77
N TYR A 575 -3.83 -22.44 -10.98
CA TYR A 575 -3.09 -23.50 -10.33
C TYR A 575 -2.10 -22.88 -9.35
N ASN A 576 -2.16 -23.31 -8.09
CA ASN A 576 -1.24 -22.89 -7.04
C ASN A 576 -0.48 -24.12 -6.54
N TYR A 577 0.82 -24.00 -6.53
CA TYR A 577 1.73 -24.89 -5.83
C TYR A 577 2.29 -24.18 -4.62
N SER A 578 2.32 -24.83 -3.48
CA SER A 578 3.05 -24.35 -2.31
C SER A 578 3.78 -25.50 -1.64
N HIS A 579 5.02 -25.24 -1.28
CA HIS A 579 5.85 -26.09 -0.48
C HIS A 579 6.31 -25.32 0.75
N GLN A 580 6.07 -25.88 1.92
CA GLN A 580 6.37 -25.28 3.20
C GLN A 580 7.11 -26.30 4.05
N LYS A 581 8.26 -25.91 4.54
CA LYS A 581 9.07 -26.69 5.46
C LYS A 581 9.28 -25.91 6.75
N SER A 582 9.08 -26.56 7.88
CA SER A 582 9.33 -26.02 9.20
C SER A 582 9.98 -27.12 10.05
N ASP A 583 11.11 -26.81 10.64
CA ASP A 583 11.92 -27.77 11.40
C ASP A 583 12.34 -27.17 12.75
N PRO A 584 11.38 -26.84 13.63
CA PRO A 584 11.68 -26.30 14.94
C PRO A 584 12.35 -27.37 15.81
N SER A 585 13.54 -27.06 16.27
CA SER A 585 14.32 -27.84 17.23
C SER A 585 14.20 -27.16 18.60
N THR A 586 13.74 -27.89 19.59
CA THR A 586 13.60 -27.42 20.98
C THR A 586 14.62 -28.11 21.87
N TYR A 587 15.36 -27.29 22.59
CA TYR A 587 16.36 -27.73 23.54
C TYR A 587 15.84 -27.43 24.94
N ASP A 588 15.78 -28.43 25.80
CA ASP A 588 15.25 -28.33 27.16
C ASP A 588 16.44 -28.32 28.15
N PHE A 589 16.73 -27.14 28.67
CA PHE A 589 17.90 -26.91 29.50
C PHE A 589 17.62 -27.26 30.95
N PRO A 590 18.64 -27.73 31.71
CA PRO A 590 18.49 -27.95 33.15
C PRO A 590 18.22 -26.63 33.87
N ALA A 591 17.66 -26.71 35.10
CA ALA A 591 17.22 -25.57 35.90
C ALA A 591 18.37 -24.63 36.39
N VAL A 592 19.58 -24.85 35.94
CA VAL A 592 20.79 -24.07 36.31
C VAL A 592 20.86 -22.68 35.63
N TYR A 593 19.92 -22.38 34.76
CA TYR A 593 19.86 -21.10 34.08
C TYR A 593 19.36 -20.01 35.02
N THR A 594 20.29 -19.27 35.58
CA THR A 594 20.01 -18.21 36.57
C THR A 594 19.51 -16.95 35.88
N ASP A 595 18.80 -16.10 36.62
CA ASP A 595 18.39 -14.77 36.22
C ASP A 595 19.56 -13.91 35.73
N GLU A 596 20.77 -14.15 36.30
CA GLU A 596 22.01 -13.47 35.95
C GLU A 596 22.45 -13.78 34.52
N ALA A 597 22.36 -15.04 34.09
CA ALA A 597 22.67 -15.42 32.72
C ALA A 597 21.79 -14.67 31.69
N PHE A 598 20.50 -14.52 31.98
CA PHE A 598 19.61 -13.71 31.16
C PHE A 598 19.90 -12.21 31.25
N ALA A 599 20.37 -11.71 32.40
CA ALA A 599 20.68 -10.30 32.57
C ALA A 599 21.89 -9.85 31.76
N GLU A 600 22.89 -10.70 31.58
CA GLU A 600 24.09 -10.38 30.81
C GLU A 600 23.89 -10.36 29.29
N VAL A 601 22.90 -11.08 28.78
CA VAL A 601 22.65 -11.25 27.32
C VAL A 601 21.63 -10.24 26.75
N LEU A 602 21.32 -9.20 27.49
CA LEU A 602 20.10 -8.40 27.29
C LEU A 602 20.03 -7.52 26.06
N ASN A 603 21.09 -7.31 25.28
CA ASN A 603 21.07 -6.20 24.31
C ASN A 603 21.29 -6.57 22.85
N GLU A 604 21.86 -7.73 22.52
CA GLU A 604 22.11 -8.08 21.12
C GLU A 604 22.09 -9.60 20.91
N TYR A 605 21.45 -10.04 19.81
CA TYR A 605 21.45 -11.46 19.39
C TYR A 605 22.86 -12.08 19.32
N ARG A 606 23.88 -11.31 18.94
CA ARG A 606 25.27 -11.78 18.86
C ARG A 606 25.84 -12.23 20.21
N GLU A 607 25.20 -11.85 21.29
CA GLU A 607 25.62 -12.22 22.65
C GLU A 607 24.96 -13.50 23.17
N TRP A 608 24.03 -14.10 22.39
CA TRP A 608 23.33 -15.33 22.79
C TRP A 608 24.28 -16.52 22.97
N GLU A 609 25.44 -16.52 22.31
CA GLU A 609 26.48 -17.54 22.50
C GLU A 609 26.98 -17.58 23.96
N ARG A 610 27.00 -16.45 24.66
CA ARG A 610 27.32 -16.39 26.05
C ARG A 610 26.29 -17.13 26.89
N LEU A 611 25.02 -17.07 26.54
CA LEU A 611 23.95 -17.79 27.19
C LEU A 611 24.23 -19.29 27.21
N PHE A 612 24.72 -19.85 26.11
CA PHE A 612 25.08 -21.26 26.01
C PHE A 612 26.37 -21.60 26.80
N GLY A 613 27.21 -20.63 27.08
CA GLY A 613 28.41 -20.77 27.89
C GLY A 613 28.16 -21.09 29.36
N TYR A 614 26.93 -20.91 29.86
CA TYR A 614 26.53 -21.31 31.22
C TYR A 614 26.07 -22.77 31.29
N LEU A 615 26.01 -23.49 30.17
CA LEU A 615 25.66 -24.90 30.16
C LEU A 615 26.87 -25.77 30.38
N ASP A 616 26.71 -26.87 31.13
CA ASP A 616 27.79 -27.88 31.39
C ASP A 616 28.21 -28.60 30.10
N ASN A 617 27.33 -28.73 29.14
CA ASN A 617 27.53 -29.38 27.84
C ASN A 617 27.09 -28.48 26.68
N PRO A 618 27.58 -28.74 25.46
CA PRO A 618 27.09 -28.03 24.28
C PRO A 618 25.56 -28.08 24.16
N TYR A 619 24.94 -26.96 23.80
CA TYR A 619 23.47 -26.82 23.79
C TYR A 619 22.77 -27.89 22.93
N GLU A 620 23.42 -28.38 21.89
CA GLU A 620 22.91 -29.44 21.01
C GLU A 620 22.62 -30.73 21.76
N SER A 621 23.34 -30.99 22.86
CA SER A 621 23.15 -32.20 23.69
C SER A 621 21.82 -32.22 24.44
N TYR A 622 21.19 -31.06 24.59
CA TYR A 622 19.91 -30.89 25.28
C TYR A 622 18.70 -30.95 24.30
N LEU A 623 18.92 -31.41 23.07
CA LEU A 623 17.83 -31.53 22.09
C LEU A 623 16.74 -32.48 22.62
N SER A 624 15.56 -31.92 22.80
CA SER A 624 14.36 -32.69 23.11
C SER A 624 13.67 -33.15 21.85
N LYS A 625 13.76 -34.43 21.54
CA LYS A 625 13.07 -35.03 20.40
C LYS A 625 11.56 -34.97 20.52
N ASP A 626 11.05 -35.00 21.75
CA ASP A 626 9.62 -34.97 22.05
C ASP A 626 9.01 -33.57 21.85
N LEU A 627 9.79 -32.52 22.07
CA LEU A 627 9.37 -31.14 21.88
C LEU A 627 9.71 -30.59 20.50
N SER A 628 10.63 -31.25 19.81
CA SER A 628 11.02 -30.87 18.44
C SER A 628 10.01 -31.37 17.43
N ARG A 629 9.75 -30.55 16.43
CA ARG A 629 8.66 -30.82 15.49
C ARG A 629 9.08 -30.53 14.06
N PHE A 630 9.33 -31.57 13.30
CA PHE A 630 9.50 -31.42 11.85
C PHE A 630 8.14 -31.42 11.16
N SER A 631 7.93 -30.51 10.22
CA SER A 631 6.76 -30.53 9.35
C SER A 631 7.10 -30.08 7.93
N GLU A 632 6.63 -30.82 6.95
CA GLU A 632 6.71 -30.50 5.55
C GLU A 632 5.34 -30.64 4.91
N ARG A 633 4.94 -29.61 4.17
CA ARG A 633 3.62 -29.57 3.53
C ARG A 633 3.76 -29.16 2.08
N THR A 634 3.29 -30.01 1.19
CA THR A 634 3.19 -29.71 -0.23
C THR A 634 1.73 -29.66 -0.65
N GLU A 635 1.32 -28.58 -1.28
CA GLU A 635 -0.06 -28.38 -1.72
C GLU A 635 -0.14 -28.10 -3.21
N HIS A 636 -1.11 -28.72 -3.83
CA HIS A 636 -1.53 -28.49 -5.21
C HIS A 636 -2.99 -28.08 -5.20
N ASN A 637 -3.24 -26.79 -5.39
CA ASN A 637 -4.58 -26.23 -5.37
C ASN A 637 -4.96 -25.74 -6.76
N GLN A 638 -6.03 -26.31 -7.30
CA GLN A 638 -6.65 -25.82 -8.52
C GLN A 638 -7.86 -24.96 -8.15
N ASN A 639 -8.09 -23.92 -8.90
CA ASN A 639 -9.22 -23.03 -8.70
C ASN A 639 -9.86 -22.77 -10.06
N ILE A 640 -11.06 -23.28 -10.25
CA ILE A 640 -11.85 -23.19 -11.46
C ILE A 640 -13.05 -22.31 -11.15
N ASP A 641 -13.03 -21.08 -11.64
CA ASP A 641 -14.14 -20.14 -11.47
C ASP A 641 -14.91 -20.00 -12.77
N VAL A 642 -16.19 -20.29 -12.75
CA VAL A 642 -17.12 -20.01 -13.83
C VAL A 642 -18.06 -18.90 -13.37
N GLN A 643 -18.00 -17.75 -14.02
CA GLN A 643 -18.75 -16.57 -13.59
C GLN A 643 -19.56 -15.99 -14.76
N LEU A 644 -20.81 -15.68 -14.50
CA LEU A 644 -21.65 -14.86 -15.33
C LEU A 644 -21.66 -13.43 -14.81
N ARG A 645 -21.17 -12.51 -15.62
CA ARG A 645 -21.02 -11.12 -15.26
C ARG A 645 -21.93 -10.25 -16.08
N MET A 646 -22.76 -9.46 -15.44
CA MET A 646 -23.63 -8.47 -16.07
C MET A 646 -23.16 -7.06 -15.71
N VAL A 647 -22.80 -6.29 -16.72
CA VAL A 647 -22.38 -4.89 -16.57
C VAL A 647 -23.34 -3.99 -17.36
N ARG A 648 -24.03 -3.11 -16.63
CA ARG A 648 -24.94 -2.11 -17.19
C ARG A 648 -24.75 -0.81 -16.40
N GLU A 649 -25.14 0.34 -16.94
CA GLU A 649 -24.93 1.68 -16.35
C GLU A 649 -25.08 1.75 -14.81
N LYS A 650 -26.14 1.14 -14.27
CA LYS A 650 -26.46 1.16 -12.84
C LYS A 650 -26.22 -0.17 -12.12
N LEU A 651 -26.04 -1.25 -12.87
CA LEU A 651 -25.93 -2.61 -12.32
C LEU A 651 -24.62 -3.26 -12.74
N ASN A 652 -23.84 -3.68 -11.76
CA ASN A 652 -22.73 -4.60 -11.94
C ASN A 652 -22.99 -5.82 -11.06
N MET A 653 -23.17 -6.98 -11.67
CA MET A 653 -23.50 -8.23 -10.98
C MET A 653 -22.64 -9.36 -11.50
N ASN A 654 -22.03 -10.08 -10.56
CA ASN A 654 -21.28 -11.31 -10.82
C ASN A 654 -21.97 -12.44 -10.06
N VAL A 655 -22.33 -13.50 -10.75
CA VAL A 655 -22.80 -14.76 -10.17
C VAL A 655 -21.84 -15.84 -10.64
N GLY A 656 -21.31 -16.61 -9.73
CA GLY A 656 -20.30 -17.60 -10.08
C GLY A 656 -20.32 -18.82 -9.19
N LEU A 657 -19.66 -19.85 -9.70
CA LEU A 657 -19.35 -21.07 -9.01
C LEU A 657 -17.84 -21.26 -9.02
N ASN A 658 -17.27 -21.42 -7.85
CA ASN A 658 -15.86 -21.73 -7.66
C ASN A 658 -15.72 -23.21 -7.27
N ILE A 659 -14.92 -23.94 -8.02
CA ILE A 659 -14.60 -25.36 -7.78
C ILE A 659 -13.12 -25.41 -7.47
N GLN A 660 -12.75 -25.97 -6.31
CA GLN A 660 -11.39 -26.00 -5.79
C GLN A 660 -10.96 -27.43 -5.46
N PRO A 661 -10.45 -28.20 -6.45
CA PRO A 661 -9.72 -29.42 -6.15
C PRO A 661 -8.40 -29.08 -5.46
N GLN A 662 -8.15 -29.70 -4.33
CA GLN A 662 -6.97 -29.52 -3.52
C GLN A 662 -6.36 -30.88 -3.18
N LYS A 663 -5.05 -31.03 -3.39
CA LYS A 663 -4.26 -32.17 -2.93
C LYS A 663 -3.18 -31.63 -2.00
N SER A 664 -3.18 -32.11 -0.77
CA SER A 664 -2.18 -31.76 0.24
C SER A 664 -1.43 -33.02 0.64
N HIS A 665 -0.12 -32.99 0.58
CA HIS A 665 0.78 -33.99 1.15
C HIS A 665 1.42 -33.38 2.39
N PHE A 666 1.33 -34.06 3.49
CA PHE A 666 1.81 -33.60 4.77
C PHE A 666 2.67 -34.67 5.45
N ILE A 667 3.88 -34.29 5.77
CA ILE A 667 4.84 -35.09 6.51
C ILE A 667 5.10 -34.37 7.83
N GLN A 668 4.98 -35.05 8.94
CA GLN A 668 5.28 -34.52 10.26
C GLN A 668 5.96 -35.58 11.11
N GLN A 669 6.92 -35.14 11.94
CA GLN A 669 7.49 -35.93 13.01
C GLN A 669 7.35 -35.14 14.31
N TYR A 670 6.63 -35.70 15.26
CA TYR A 670 6.40 -35.12 16.57
C TYR A 670 6.19 -36.20 17.62
N LEU A 671 6.76 -36.05 18.81
CA LEU A 671 6.73 -37.05 19.89
C LEU A 671 7.15 -38.45 19.43
N GLY A 672 8.17 -38.53 18.56
CA GLY A 672 8.62 -39.80 18.01
C GLY A 672 7.64 -40.49 17.04
N ARG A 673 6.51 -39.87 16.72
CA ARG A 673 5.47 -40.40 15.82
C ARG A 673 5.58 -39.76 14.45
N PRO A 674 5.99 -40.48 13.40
CA PRO A 674 5.93 -39.98 12.06
C PRO A 674 4.50 -40.04 11.51
N VAL A 675 4.08 -38.99 10.87
CA VAL A 675 2.82 -38.91 10.11
C VAL A 675 3.18 -38.55 8.67
N ASP A 676 2.77 -39.38 7.74
CA ASP A 676 2.85 -39.11 6.31
C ASP A 676 1.45 -39.35 5.74
N THR A 677 0.82 -38.30 5.27
CA THR A 677 -0.56 -38.38 4.81
C THR A 677 -0.82 -37.50 3.60
N VAL A 678 -1.61 -38.05 2.68
CA VAL A 678 -2.08 -37.35 1.51
C VAL A 678 -3.58 -37.16 1.60
N ARG A 679 -4.03 -35.92 1.49
CA ARG A 679 -5.45 -35.57 1.51
C ARG A 679 -5.85 -34.93 0.20
N THR A 680 -6.93 -35.42 -0.40
CA THR A 680 -7.54 -34.84 -1.60
C THR A 680 -8.97 -34.40 -1.28
N ILE A 681 -9.29 -33.16 -1.60
CA ILE A 681 -10.59 -32.56 -1.32
C ILE A 681 -11.00 -31.69 -2.51
N THR A 682 -12.30 -31.66 -2.77
CA THR A 682 -12.88 -30.71 -3.72
C THR A 682 -13.91 -29.86 -3.02
N ASN A 683 -13.64 -28.55 -2.95
CA ASN A 683 -14.59 -27.59 -2.39
C ASN A 683 -15.38 -26.95 -3.53
N VAL A 684 -16.68 -26.73 -3.30
CA VAL A 684 -17.55 -26.03 -4.24
C VAL A 684 -18.18 -24.85 -3.50
N SER A 685 -18.00 -23.65 -4.03
CA SER A 685 -18.39 -22.41 -3.37
C SER A 685 -19.13 -21.49 -4.33
N PRO A 686 -20.43 -21.24 -4.12
CA PRO A 686 -21.16 -20.24 -4.87
C PRO A 686 -20.74 -18.82 -4.45
N THR A 687 -20.74 -17.91 -5.41
CA THR A 687 -20.41 -16.50 -5.20
C THR A 687 -21.44 -15.60 -5.88
N LEU A 688 -21.82 -14.52 -5.19
CA LEU A 688 -22.62 -13.44 -5.74
C LEU A 688 -22.00 -12.12 -5.31
N ASN A 689 -21.80 -11.24 -6.25
CA ASN A 689 -21.45 -9.86 -5.98
C ASN A 689 -22.32 -8.97 -6.86
N MET A 690 -23.17 -8.17 -6.25
CA MET A 690 -24.08 -7.26 -6.95
C MET A 690 -23.87 -5.85 -6.41
N ARG A 691 -23.65 -4.91 -7.31
CA ARG A 691 -23.64 -3.49 -7.01
C ARG A 691 -24.69 -2.80 -7.87
N TYR A 692 -25.63 -2.14 -7.21
CA TYR A 692 -26.66 -1.34 -7.89
C TYR A 692 -26.52 0.13 -7.48
N ARG A 693 -26.33 1.01 -8.45
CA ARG A 693 -26.24 2.46 -8.26
C ARG A 693 -27.60 3.07 -8.58
N PHE A 694 -28.36 3.48 -7.56
CA PHE A 694 -29.61 4.20 -7.76
C PHE A 694 -29.37 5.55 -8.44
N ASN A 695 -28.36 6.27 -7.93
CA ASN A 695 -27.82 7.52 -8.44
C ASN A 695 -26.35 7.66 -8.04
N GLN A 696 -25.71 8.80 -8.31
CA GLN A 696 -24.30 9.03 -7.95
C GLN A 696 -24.01 9.01 -6.43
N GLN A 697 -25.06 9.15 -5.60
CA GLN A 697 -24.97 9.32 -4.17
C GLN A 697 -25.51 8.11 -3.39
N THR A 698 -26.24 7.23 -4.08
CA THR A 698 -26.92 6.10 -3.45
C THR A 698 -26.56 4.82 -4.17
N ASN A 699 -25.95 3.89 -3.45
CA ASN A 699 -25.62 2.58 -3.97
C ASN A 699 -25.99 1.49 -2.97
N LEU A 700 -26.27 0.32 -3.52
CA LEU A 700 -26.51 -0.92 -2.79
C LEU A 700 -25.49 -1.94 -3.27
N GLN A 701 -24.77 -2.54 -2.34
CA GLN A 701 -23.89 -3.66 -2.60
C GLN A 701 -24.36 -4.87 -1.82
N ILE A 702 -24.55 -5.99 -2.51
CA ILE A 702 -24.87 -7.30 -1.93
C ILE A 702 -23.72 -8.22 -2.30
N GLN A 703 -23.14 -8.86 -1.30
CA GLN A 703 -22.07 -9.81 -1.50
C GLN A 703 -22.38 -11.09 -0.73
N PHE A 704 -22.38 -12.21 -1.43
CA PHE A 704 -22.45 -13.54 -0.86
C PHE A 704 -21.20 -14.32 -1.23
N ARG A 705 -20.56 -14.92 -0.25
CA ARG A 705 -19.41 -15.79 -0.42
C ARG A 705 -19.53 -17.00 0.48
N GLY A 706 -19.63 -18.18 -0.13
CA GLY A 706 -19.45 -19.43 0.57
C GLY A 706 -17.97 -19.84 0.55
N GLN A 707 -17.44 -20.31 1.65
CA GLN A 707 -16.08 -20.82 1.76
C GLN A 707 -16.05 -22.04 2.66
N SER A 708 -15.51 -23.13 2.15
CA SER A 708 -15.19 -24.30 2.97
C SER A 708 -13.80 -24.10 3.60
N GLN A 709 -13.73 -24.25 4.90
CA GLN A 709 -12.50 -24.21 5.67
C GLN A 709 -12.21 -25.60 6.23
N GLN A 710 -11.02 -26.08 5.88
CA GLN A 710 -10.56 -27.37 6.39
C GLN A 710 -9.93 -27.19 7.77
N PRO A 711 -10.09 -28.13 8.70
CA PRO A 711 -9.29 -28.17 9.89
C PRO A 711 -7.81 -28.24 9.52
N SER A 712 -6.99 -27.52 10.27
CA SER A 712 -5.53 -27.66 10.11
C SER A 712 -5.11 -29.09 10.46
N ILE A 713 -4.02 -29.54 9.89
CA ILE A 713 -3.56 -30.91 10.19
C ILE A 713 -3.20 -31.04 11.67
N THR A 714 -2.69 -29.97 12.27
CA THR A 714 -2.42 -29.95 13.72
C THR A 714 -3.66 -30.11 14.58
N GLN A 715 -4.82 -29.67 14.11
CA GLN A 715 -6.10 -29.90 14.79
C GLN A 715 -6.64 -31.32 14.61
N LEU A 716 -6.22 -32.00 13.54
CA LEU A 716 -6.63 -33.38 13.26
C LEU A 716 -5.75 -34.41 13.95
N LEU A 717 -4.51 -34.07 14.28
CA LEU A 717 -3.58 -34.95 14.94
C LEU A 717 -3.82 -34.93 16.45
N GLU A 718 -3.95 -36.09 17.06
CA GLU A 718 -4.04 -36.25 18.51
C GLU A 718 -2.67 -35.94 19.17
N ILE A 719 -2.22 -34.72 19.02
CA ILE A 719 -0.97 -34.23 19.60
C ILE A 719 -1.33 -33.54 20.90
N TYR A 720 -0.69 -33.99 21.97
CA TYR A 720 -0.85 -33.45 23.30
C TYR A 720 0.13 -32.29 23.49
N ASP A 721 -0.39 -31.07 23.63
CA ASP A 721 0.41 -29.89 23.90
C ASP A 721 0.27 -29.49 25.36
N ASP A 722 1.32 -29.69 26.13
CA ASP A 722 1.46 -29.40 27.56
C ASP A 722 2.40 -28.21 27.85
N THR A 723 2.75 -27.42 26.83
CA THR A 723 3.60 -26.23 26.98
C THR A 723 3.04 -25.24 28.00
N ASN A 724 1.74 -25.28 28.23
CA ASN A 724 1.08 -24.61 29.34
C ASN A 724 0.32 -25.65 30.18
N PRO A 725 0.88 -26.10 31.31
CA PRO A 725 0.26 -27.13 32.14
C PRO A 725 -1.13 -26.72 32.69
N LEU A 726 -1.45 -25.43 32.66
CA LEU A 726 -2.76 -24.90 33.05
C LEU A 726 -3.78 -24.95 31.91
N ASN A 727 -3.34 -25.20 30.68
CA ASN A 727 -4.19 -25.25 29.49
C ASN A 727 -3.63 -26.25 28.49
N ILE A 728 -4.04 -27.49 28.63
CA ILE A 728 -3.60 -28.59 27.76
C ILE A 728 -4.54 -28.69 26.59
N SER A 729 -3.99 -28.74 25.38
CA SER A 729 -4.78 -28.92 24.15
C SER A 729 -4.40 -30.21 23.43
N THR A 730 -5.40 -30.82 22.81
CA THR A 730 -5.19 -32.00 21.93
C THR A 730 -6.02 -31.85 20.66
N GLY A 731 -5.49 -32.37 19.55
CA GLY A 731 -6.23 -32.43 18.30
C GLY A 731 -7.32 -33.50 18.31
N ASN A 732 -8.20 -33.43 17.33
CA ASN A 732 -9.28 -34.39 17.12
C ASN A 732 -9.33 -34.81 15.65
N ALA A 733 -9.02 -36.08 15.37
CA ALA A 733 -9.06 -36.66 14.02
C ALA A 733 -10.47 -36.69 13.40
N GLY A 734 -11.52 -36.59 14.23
CA GLY A 734 -12.92 -36.57 13.80
C GLY A 734 -13.46 -35.22 13.28
N LEU A 735 -12.62 -34.16 13.29
CA LEU A 735 -13.05 -32.84 12.84
C LEU A 735 -13.41 -32.84 11.35
N LYS A 736 -14.59 -32.32 11.06
CA LYS A 736 -15.09 -32.16 9.69
C LYS A 736 -14.80 -30.76 9.17
N PRO A 737 -14.74 -30.58 7.85
CA PRO A 737 -14.66 -29.24 7.26
C PRO A 737 -15.84 -28.38 7.69
N SER A 738 -15.59 -27.12 8.03
CA SER A 738 -16.63 -26.12 8.23
C SER A 738 -16.94 -25.40 6.92
N PHE A 739 -18.21 -25.06 6.71
CA PHE A 739 -18.63 -24.22 5.59
C PHE A 739 -19.12 -22.89 6.14
N ASN A 740 -18.39 -21.84 5.81
CA ASN A 740 -18.72 -20.48 6.21
C ASN A 740 -19.45 -19.77 5.07
N SER A 741 -20.69 -19.36 5.32
CA SER A 741 -21.45 -18.50 4.43
C SER A 741 -21.42 -17.08 4.95
N ASN A 742 -20.95 -16.15 4.15
CA ASN A 742 -20.96 -14.73 4.50
C ASN A 742 -21.88 -14.00 3.51
N LEU A 743 -22.94 -13.40 4.01
CA LEU A 743 -23.82 -12.53 3.25
C LEU A 743 -23.73 -11.12 3.83
N SER A 744 -23.28 -10.18 3.03
CA SER A 744 -23.17 -8.79 3.43
C SER A 744 -24.05 -7.89 2.57
N PHE A 745 -24.74 -6.96 3.22
CA PHE A 745 -25.51 -5.90 2.61
C PHE A 745 -24.88 -4.58 3.01
N ASN A 746 -24.52 -3.77 2.03
CA ASN A 746 -24.04 -2.42 2.26
C ASN A 746 -24.88 -1.45 1.46
N PHE A 747 -25.70 -0.66 2.15
CA PHE A 747 -26.48 0.42 1.57
C PHE A 747 -25.84 1.73 2.00
N GLN A 748 -25.42 2.49 1.02
CA GLN A 748 -24.82 3.80 1.22
C GLN A 748 -25.68 4.87 0.55
N MET A 749 -26.13 5.84 1.33
CA MET A 749 -26.86 7.00 0.84
C MET A 749 -26.16 8.26 1.32
N GLN A 750 -25.79 9.11 0.39
CA GLN A 750 -25.16 10.38 0.66
C GLN A 750 -26.04 11.51 0.12
N ARG A 751 -26.41 12.47 0.95
CA ARG A 751 -27.08 13.66 0.45
C ARG A 751 -26.05 14.68 -0.01
N GLN A 752 -26.29 15.30 -1.16
CA GLN A 752 -25.49 16.48 -1.54
C GLN A 752 -25.72 17.57 -0.53
N PRO A 753 -24.66 18.27 -0.09
CA PRO A 753 -24.83 19.45 0.74
C PRO A 753 -25.68 20.45 -0.05
N LYS A 754 -26.81 20.83 0.53
CA LYS A 754 -27.52 21.99 -0.02
C LYS A 754 -26.59 23.19 0.17
N LEU A 755 -26.20 23.76 -0.95
CA LEU A 755 -25.46 24.99 -0.97
C LEU A 755 -26.41 26.11 -0.49
N VAL A 756 -26.11 26.70 0.65
CA VAL A 756 -26.84 27.84 1.19
C VAL A 756 -25.94 29.05 1.02
N THR A 757 -26.45 30.07 0.37
CA THR A 757 -25.75 31.35 0.29
C THR A 757 -25.89 32.04 1.64
N ASP A 758 -24.77 32.32 2.30
CA ASP A 758 -24.76 33.07 3.56
C ASP A 758 -25.11 34.55 3.35
N SER A 759 -25.26 35.29 4.45
CA SER A 759 -25.60 36.71 4.42
C SER A 759 -24.56 37.59 3.74
N MET A 760 -23.35 37.04 3.44
CA MET A 760 -22.27 37.71 2.70
C MET A 760 -22.19 37.28 1.25
N GLY A 761 -23.15 36.51 0.74
CA GLY A 761 -23.17 36.04 -0.64
C GLY A 761 -22.29 34.81 -0.91
N PHE A 762 -21.69 34.20 0.12
CA PHE A 762 -20.88 32.99 -0.04
C PHE A 762 -21.74 31.72 -0.02
N THR A 763 -21.50 30.86 -0.99
CA THR A 763 -22.17 29.57 -1.06
C THR A 763 -21.45 28.56 -0.16
N VAL A 764 -22.00 28.24 1.00
CA VAL A 764 -21.48 27.31 1.98
C VAL A 764 -22.33 26.04 2.05
N PRO A 765 -21.74 24.87 2.17
CA PRO A 765 -22.50 23.65 2.36
C PRO A 765 -23.13 23.61 3.77
N LYS A 766 -24.42 23.41 3.85
CA LYS A 766 -25.11 23.17 5.12
C LYS A 766 -24.78 21.76 5.61
N ASN A 767 -24.41 21.61 6.90
CA ASN A 767 -24.09 20.32 7.53
C ASN A 767 -25.16 19.26 7.23
N GLN A 768 -24.71 18.08 6.78
CA GLN A 768 -25.61 17.01 6.37
C GLN A 768 -25.27 15.67 7.04
N ALA A 769 -26.35 14.92 7.36
CA ALA A 769 -26.23 13.57 7.88
C ALA A 769 -25.83 12.58 6.77
N HIS A 770 -24.83 11.77 7.05
CA HIS A 770 -24.45 10.59 6.27
C HIS A 770 -25.07 9.37 6.92
N TRP A 771 -25.75 8.55 6.12
CA TRP A 771 -26.30 7.28 6.57
C TRP A 771 -25.60 6.14 5.83
N SER A 772 -24.92 5.28 6.57
CA SER A 772 -24.48 3.98 6.06
C SER A 772 -25.04 2.88 6.94
N PHE A 773 -25.54 1.85 6.32
CA PHE A 773 -25.98 0.64 7.01
C PHE A 773 -25.20 -0.53 6.42
N THR A 774 -24.51 -1.25 7.27
CA THR A 774 -23.79 -2.48 6.90
C THR A 774 -24.27 -3.58 7.84
N SER A 775 -24.77 -4.66 7.30
CA SER A 775 -25.11 -5.87 8.06
C SER A 775 -24.33 -7.04 7.48
N ASN A 776 -23.63 -7.75 8.35
CA ASN A 776 -22.94 -9.00 8.06
C ASN A 776 -23.68 -10.10 8.83
N GLY A 777 -24.13 -11.12 8.11
CA GLY A 777 -24.79 -12.30 8.67
C GLY A 777 -24.07 -13.57 8.27
#